data_a0d869b87e0657507bd2e7145b653526
#
_entry.id   a0d869b87e0657507bd2e7145b653526
#
_cell.length_a   1.000
_cell.length_b   1.000
_cell.length_c   1.000
_cell.angle_alpha   90.00
_cell.angle_beta   90.00
_cell.angle_gamma   90.00
#
_symmetry.space_group_name_H-M   'P 1'
#
loop_
_entity.id
_entity.type
_entity.pdbx_description
1 polymer ?
#
loop_
_entity_poly.entity_id
_entity_poly.type
_entity_poly.pdbx_seq_one_letter_code
_entity_poly.pdbx_strand_id
1 'polypeptide(L)'
;MFLGSAGSGISGELRVVADEIELDRSDIGTSIFTDGMSGDITIVANSLKLNNGSSIFSATSTSILDDIFDDESVPDLLRRGSSGNINIRVRDTLELQGTNFDTNSSISSSVLGVGNSGNISIEASRLRLADGARILTQAENGNVGEINLRITGDMTLDGFQEIGFSQFPTSINTQSTGTGDTGNISIEAERLTLTNGARISTATTNSGNAGSIRVEASEILLDGEILENALQPQPTQITTDVFTENAVVTGLGGTLTLNADRITISNGAQISALTFSQGDAGSIAIQTTELQAIDGTISTQTFGPGNAGAIEIDAQTVRLSDGATLTSGASFPDPFNLEGDRNVGRGGTITVRASELLELDSGSQILGDVSVNTDSQGGNIILDGDRVRIRGGSSVTSSNFGIGNAGTVNLRANDLQIIGSSSRLLAEANGGIIVDPARFTDLIGGSDPTADLSSIIELTRAVGGTIAVDAERLEVRDGGTISVSSGGISEPGNVQLQIGDRLRLDNRGRIAASSVTGNGGNININARNIRLRRRSQMSAAGSPVDPTFDGNITLNTETLALLEGSQIVTSSADPQGGSNIEIRPWENDLVVLQSPDSLINATGQLAIEGDIDVQQPDLPEVDVVDAAAILATDPCATGRDSEFYITGRGGLPPNPESILPGDATWVDLRSPHTATPESTRTRDDETSQLVEAQGWYVNPEGNVVLSAQTANAEPNLPQPQPDSCSPNNSTR
;
A
#
# COMPACT_ATOMS: atom_id res chain seq x y z
N MET A 1 -47.40 -11.11 -2.28
CA MET A 1 -48.41 -10.04 -2.32
C MET A 1 -48.02 -9.05 -3.40
N PHE A 2 -48.91 -8.80 -4.38
CA PHE A 2 -48.51 -8.06 -5.57
C PHE A 2 -49.59 -7.05 -5.97
N LEU A 3 -49.19 -5.81 -6.28
CA LEU A 3 -50.03 -4.77 -6.87
C LEU A 3 -49.43 -4.38 -8.22
N GLY A 4 -50.14 -4.69 -9.30
CA GLY A 4 -49.71 -4.37 -10.68
C GLY A 4 -50.68 -3.48 -11.40
N SER A 5 -50.22 -2.61 -12.28
CA SER A 5 -51.03 -1.82 -13.20
C SER A 5 -50.55 -2.01 -14.63
N ALA A 6 -51.48 -2.29 -15.54
CA ALA A 6 -51.21 -2.47 -16.98
C ALA A 6 -51.52 -1.21 -17.83
N GLY A 7 -51.79 -0.06 -17.20
CA GLY A 7 -52.12 1.20 -17.88
C GLY A 7 -51.22 2.36 -17.43
N SER A 8 -51.27 3.48 -18.17
CA SER A 8 -50.65 4.73 -17.79
C SER A 8 -51.26 5.25 -16.48
N GLY A 9 -50.52 5.31 -15.41
CA GLY A 9 -50.99 5.75 -14.08
C GLY A 9 -50.01 5.40 -12.97
N ILE A 10 -50.49 5.51 -11.73
CA ILE A 10 -49.71 5.12 -10.54
C ILE A 10 -50.30 3.83 -10.00
N SER A 11 -49.51 2.76 -9.81
CA SER A 11 -49.97 1.59 -9.06
C SER A 11 -50.19 1.96 -7.60
N GLY A 12 -51.08 1.26 -6.91
CA GLY A 12 -51.39 1.57 -5.51
C GLY A 12 -50.18 1.43 -4.57
N GLU A 13 -50.19 2.22 -3.50
CA GLU A 13 -49.21 2.09 -2.40
C GLU A 13 -49.45 0.77 -1.63
N LEU A 14 -48.39 0.08 -1.25
CA LEU A 14 -48.41 -1.16 -0.47
C LEU A 14 -47.88 -0.92 0.94
N ARG A 15 -48.71 -1.14 1.94
CA ARG A 15 -48.30 -1.01 3.34
C ARG A 15 -48.52 -2.32 4.10
N VAL A 16 -47.44 -2.86 4.71
CA VAL A 16 -47.47 -4.07 5.52
C VAL A 16 -47.01 -3.72 6.93
N VAL A 17 -47.84 -4.11 7.93
CA VAL A 17 -47.49 -3.91 9.32
C VAL A 17 -47.73 -5.24 10.08
N ALA A 18 -46.71 -5.79 10.69
CA ALA A 18 -46.78 -7.04 11.44
C ALA A 18 -45.69 -7.09 12.52
N ASP A 19 -45.81 -7.97 13.49
CA ASP A 19 -44.73 -8.18 14.46
C ASP A 19 -43.56 -8.93 13.84
N GLU A 20 -43.83 -9.98 13.08
CA GLU A 20 -42.83 -10.80 12.38
C GLU A 20 -43.28 -11.04 10.96
N ILE A 21 -42.33 -10.85 10.04
CA ILE A 21 -42.55 -11.12 8.61
C ILE A 21 -41.44 -12.07 8.17
N GLU A 22 -41.84 -13.23 7.68
CA GLU A 22 -40.93 -14.17 7.04
C GLU A 22 -41.42 -14.45 5.61
N LEU A 23 -40.55 -14.24 4.64
CA LEU A 23 -40.77 -14.59 3.23
C LEU A 23 -39.85 -15.77 2.88
N ASP A 24 -40.47 -16.85 2.42
CA ASP A 24 -39.77 -18.02 1.88
C ASP A 24 -40.30 -18.29 0.48
N ARG A 25 -39.44 -18.13 -0.54
CA ARG A 25 -39.83 -18.21 -1.95
C ARG A 25 -41.07 -17.39 -2.28
N SER A 26 -41.11 -16.18 -1.76
CA SER A 26 -42.33 -15.34 -1.75
C SER A 26 -41.99 -13.89 -1.96
N ASP A 27 -42.88 -13.16 -2.63
CA ASP A 27 -42.64 -11.79 -3.01
C ASP A 27 -43.70 -10.81 -2.45
N ILE A 28 -43.21 -9.60 -2.12
CA ILE A 28 -44.00 -8.42 -1.86
C ILE A 28 -43.58 -7.37 -2.90
N GLY A 29 -44.51 -6.95 -3.79
CA GLY A 29 -44.09 -6.07 -4.86
C GLY A 29 -45.21 -5.15 -5.40
N THR A 30 -44.75 -4.04 -5.97
CA THR A 30 -45.52 -3.14 -6.80
C THR A 30 -44.89 -3.09 -8.18
N SER A 31 -45.70 -3.10 -9.25
CA SER A 31 -45.17 -3.07 -10.61
C SER A 31 -46.08 -2.29 -11.56
N ILE A 32 -45.46 -1.72 -12.59
CA ILE A 32 -46.16 -1.14 -13.73
C ILE A 32 -45.59 -1.72 -15.03
N PHE A 33 -46.48 -2.03 -15.99
CA PHE A 33 -46.11 -2.68 -17.26
C PHE A 33 -46.09 -1.72 -18.45
N THR A 34 -46.41 -0.44 -18.25
CA THR A 34 -46.47 0.60 -19.29
C THR A 34 -46.02 1.93 -18.72
N ASP A 35 -46.33 3.03 -19.43
CA ASP A 35 -46.05 4.38 -18.95
C ASP A 35 -46.72 4.65 -17.60
N GLY A 36 -45.95 5.06 -16.58
CA GLY A 36 -46.49 5.42 -15.27
C GLY A 36 -45.51 5.29 -14.14
N MET A 37 -46.01 5.16 -12.90
CA MET A 37 -45.18 4.94 -11.70
C MET A 37 -45.66 3.72 -10.94
N SER A 38 -44.80 2.83 -10.57
CA SER A 38 -45.15 1.81 -9.58
C SER A 38 -45.24 2.46 -8.18
N GLY A 39 -46.12 1.91 -7.33
CA GLY A 39 -46.41 2.50 -6.02
C GLY A 39 -45.31 2.29 -5.03
N ASP A 40 -45.32 3.11 -3.99
CA ASP A 40 -44.37 2.97 -2.86
C ASP A 40 -44.69 1.73 -2.01
N ILE A 41 -43.68 1.17 -1.38
CA ILE A 41 -43.78 0.05 -0.43
C ILE A 41 -43.37 0.54 0.95
N THR A 42 -44.23 0.34 1.94
CA THR A 42 -43.89 0.62 3.34
C THR A 42 -44.05 -0.65 4.19
N ILE A 43 -42.98 -1.08 4.85
CA ILE A 43 -43.00 -2.24 5.77
C ILE A 43 -42.59 -1.79 7.16
N VAL A 44 -43.40 -2.20 8.16
CA VAL A 44 -43.09 -1.97 9.58
C VAL A 44 -43.21 -3.29 10.32
N ALA A 45 -42.11 -3.76 10.95
CA ALA A 45 -42.09 -5.02 11.66
C ALA A 45 -41.16 -4.95 12.87
N ASN A 46 -41.26 -5.94 13.80
CA ASN A 46 -40.21 -6.17 14.78
C ASN A 46 -39.05 -6.96 14.18
N SER A 47 -39.36 -8.00 13.38
CA SER A 47 -38.38 -8.74 12.59
C SER A 47 -38.84 -8.95 11.15
N LEU A 48 -37.88 -8.93 10.19
CA LEU A 48 -38.15 -9.20 8.79
C LEU A 48 -37.07 -10.13 8.25
N LYS A 49 -37.51 -11.25 7.65
CA LYS A 49 -36.62 -12.25 7.09
C LYS A 49 -37.01 -12.60 5.66
N LEU A 50 -36.04 -12.59 4.74
CA LEU A 50 -36.19 -12.99 3.34
C LEU A 50 -35.28 -14.19 3.07
N ASN A 51 -35.84 -15.32 2.72
CA ASN A 51 -35.12 -16.54 2.45
C ASN A 51 -35.42 -17.10 1.04
N ASN A 52 -34.52 -17.90 0.55
CA ASN A 52 -34.76 -18.76 -0.60
C ASN A 52 -35.27 -18.02 -1.86
N GLY A 53 -34.66 -16.88 -2.21
CA GLY A 53 -35.03 -16.11 -3.40
C GLY A 53 -36.29 -15.27 -3.24
N SER A 54 -36.61 -14.89 -2.01
CA SER A 54 -37.73 -13.98 -1.72
C SER A 54 -37.40 -12.55 -2.07
N SER A 55 -38.37 -11.78 -2.55
CA SER A 55 -38.13 -10.40 -2.91
C SER A 55 -39.15 -9.40 -2.36
N ILE A 56 -38.66 -8.17 -2.09
CA ILE A 56 -39.46 -6.97 -1.90
C ILE A 56 -39.06 -6.01 -3.01
N PHE A 57 -40.00 -5.72 -3.94
CA PHE A 57 -39.62 -4.94 -5.09
C PHE A 57 -40.67 -3.90 -5.53
N SER A 58 -40.16 -2.77 -6.04
CA SER A 58 -40.93 -1.82 -6.84
C SER A 58 -40.28 -1.73 -8.21
N ALA A 59 -40.99 -2.12 -9.26
CA ALA A 59 -40.38 -2.25 -10.59
C ALA A 59 -41.26 -1.78 -11.75
N THR A 60 -40.61 -1.36 -12.83
CA THR A 60 -41.22 -1.38 -14.15
C THR A 60 -40.86 -2.72 -14.80
N SER A 61 -41.84 -3.47 -15.29
CA SER A 61 -41.59 -4.79 -15.89
C SER A 61 -42.07 -4.81 -17.35
N THR A 62 -41.17 -5.11 -18.24
CA THR A 62 -41.48 -5.38 -19.65
C THR A 62 -41.57 -6.87 -19.95
N SER A 63 -41.25 -7.73 -18.97
CA SER A 63 -41.11 -9.18 -19.19
C SER A 63 -42.35 -9.88 -19.76
N ILE A 64 -43.56 -9.36 -19.48
CA ILE A 64 -44.80 -9.88 -20.13
C ILE A 64 -44.91 -9.38 -21.57
N LEU A 65 -44.37 -8.20 -21.89
CA LEU A 65 -44.36 -7.69 -23.23
C LEU A 65 -43.33 -8.38 -24.12
N ASP A 66 -42.22 -8.78 -23.53
CA ASP A 66 -41.13 -9.53 -24.20
C ASP A 66 -41.63 -10.94 -24.62
N ASP A 67 -42.50 -11.57 -23.82
CA ASP A 67 -43.16 -12.85 -24.16
C ASP A 67 -44.25 -12.70 -25.24
N ILE A 68 -44.83 -11.50 -25.44
CA ILE A 68 -45.90 -11.25 -26.39
C ILE A 68 -45.37 -10.66 -27.70
N PHE A 69 -44.32 -9.85 -27.62
CA PHE A 69 -43.67 -9.21 -28.76
C PHE A 69 -42.24 -9.72 -28.84
N ASP A 70 -41.80 -10.20 -30.00
CA ASP A 70 -40.40 -10.49 -30.26
C ASP A 70 -39.56 -9.27 -29.87
N ASP A 71 -38.47 -9.48 -29.12
CA ASP A 71 -37.68 -8.46 -28.38
C ASP A 71 -37.25 -7.24 -29.21
N GLU A 72 -37.12 -7.37 -30.53
CA GLU A 72 -36.80 -6.27 -31.46
C GLU A 72 -38.02 -5.42 -31.86
N SER A 73 -39.22 -5.77 -31.46
CA SER A 73 -40.46 -5.12 -31.96
C SER A 73 -41.18 -4.22 -30.95
N VAL A 74 -40.75 -4.19 -29.67
CA VAL A 74 -41.33 -3.31 -28.65
C VAL A 74 -40.71 -1.90 -28.81
N PRO A 75 -41.47 -0.89 -29.25
CA PRO A 75 -40.93 0.46 -29.38
C PRO A 75 -40.45 0.99 -28.01
N ASP A 76 -39.33 1.68 -27.97
CA ASP A 76 -38.81 2.36 -26.77
C ASP A 76 -39.82 3.29 -26.10
N LEU A 77 -40.82 3.73 -26.84
CA LEU A 77 -41.94 4.52 -26.36
C LEU A 77 -42.86 3.77 -25.38
N LEU A 78 -42.87 2.43 -25.39
CA LEU A 78 -43.67 1.60 -24.48
C LEU A 78 -42.87 1.17 -23.21
N ARG A 79 -41.60 1.51 -23.15
CA ARG A 79 -40.72 1.19 -22.02
C ARG A 79 -40.47 2.40 -21.11
N ARG A 80 -41.52 3.22 -20.87
CA ARG A 80 -41.43 4.43 -20.03
C ARG A 80 -42.16 4.21 -18.72
N GLY A 81 -41.44 4.42 -17.60
CA GLY A 81 -42.06 4.32 -16.30
C GLY A 81 -41.02 4.49 -15.18
N SER A 82 -41.47 4.90 -14.01
CA SER A 82 -40.62 5.03 -12.84
C SER A 82 -41.01 4.04 -11.75
N SER A 83 -40.09 3.53 -10.98
CA SER A 83 -40.38 2.72 -9.80
C SER A 83 -40.64 3.58 -8.57
N GLY A 84 -41.39 3.04 -7.59
CA GLY A 84 -41.72 3.70 -6.32
C GLY A 84 -40.61 3.46 -5.27
N ASN A 85 -40.73 4.20 -4.18
CA ASN A 85 -39.81 4.09 -3.05
C ASN A 85 -40.11 2.85 -2.17
N ILE A 86 -39.11 2.32 -1.51
CA ILE A 86 -39.24 1.23 -0.54
C ILE A 86 -38.77 1.72 0.82
N ASN A 87 -39.68 1.76 1.78
CA ASN A 87 -39.43 2.21 3.15
C ASN A 87 -39.62 1.04 4.14
N ILE A 88 -38.57 0.61 4.79
CA ILE A 88 -38.57 -0.54 5.71
C ILE A 88 -38.12 -0.07 7.08
N ARG A 89 -38.97 -0.31 8.10
CA ARG A 89 -38.63 -0.08 9.50
C ARG A 89 -38.76 -1.37 10.28
N VAL A 90 -37.64 -1.89 10.75
CA VAL A 90 -37.57 -3.11 11.55
C VAL A 90 -36.97 -2.77 12.90
N ARG A 91 -37.69 -3.09 13.98
CA ARG A 91 -37.20 -2.74 15.30
C ARG A 91 -35.97 -3.54 15.72
N ASP A 92 -35.87 -4.81 15.36
CA ASP A 92 -34.78 -5.71 15.74
C ASP A 92 -33.92 -6.06 14.51
N THR A 93 -34.19 -7.15 13.83
CA THR A 93 -33.30 -7.69 12.79
C THR A 93 -33.98 -7.75 11.44
N LEU A 94 -33.29 -7.22 10.43
CA LEU A 94 -33.55 -7.47 9.01
C LEU A 94 -32.49 -8.46 8.50
N GLU A 95 -32.96 -9.62 8.02
CA GLU A 95 -32.10 -10.67 7.48
C GLU A 95 -32.50 -11.02 6.05
N LEU A 96 -31.52 -11.01 5.13
CA LEU A 96 -31.66 -11.49 3.76
C LEU A 96 -30.65 -12.61 3.55
N GLN A 97 -31.13 -13.80 3.19
CA GLN A 97 -30.28 -14.92 2.85
C GLN A 97 -30.57 -15.37 1.41
N GLY A 98 -29.53 -15.49 0.59
CA GLY A 98 -29.61 -16.01 -0.77
C GLY A 98 -30.02 -17.48 -0.82
N THR A 99 -30.06 -18.06 -2.00
CA THR A 99 -30.45 -19.48 -2.18
C THR A 99 -29.35 -20.25 -2.88
N ASN A 100 -29.49 -21.58 -2.81
CA ASN A 100 -28.70 -22.51 -3.62
C ASN A 100 -29.24 -22.70 -5.06
N PHE A 101 -30.26 -21.92 -5.50
CA PHE A 101 -30.94 -22.10 -6.78
C PHE A 101 -31.28 -20.72 -7.40
N ASP A 102 -31.57 -20.66 -8.62
CA ASP A 102 -31.72 -19.62 -9.65
C ASP A 102 -32.10 -18.16 -9.26
N THR A 103 -32.48 -17.83 -8.03
CA THR A 103 -32.89 -16.49 -7.65
C THR A 103 -32.31 -16.07 -6.30
N ASN A 104 -31.84 -14.81 -6.21
CA ASN A 104 -31.30 -14.22 -4.97
C ASN A 104 -32.40 -13.53 -4.16
N SER A 105 -32.35 -13.64 -2.83
CA SER A 105 -33.20 -12.82 -1.97
C SER A 105 -32.84 -11.36 -2.11
N SER A 106 -33.85 -10.49 -2.33
CA SER A 106 -33.57 -9.07 -2.67
C SER A 106 -34.58 -8.08 -2.17
N ILE A 107 -34.11 -6.84 -1.94
CA ILE A 107 -34.91 -5.63 -1.81
C ILE A 107 -34.51 -4.73 -2.98
N SER A 108 -35.44 -4.44 -3.94
CA SER A 108 -35.04 -3.75 -5.15
C SER A 108 -36.06 -2.71 -5.64
N SER A 109 -35.54 -1.58 -6.11
CA SER A 109 -36.28 -0.60 -6.89
C SER A 109 -35.66 -0.49 -8.29
N SER A 110 -36.38 -0.99 -9.33
CA SER A 110 -35.78 -1.21 -10.65
C SER A 110 -36.62 -0.62 -11.77
N VAL A 111 -35.92 -0.03 -12.76
CA VAL A 111 -36.54 0.44 -14.03
C VAL A 111 -35.79 -0.16 -15.20
N LEU A 112 -36.45 -0.98 -15.98
CA LEU A 112 -36.01 -1.47 -17.28
C LEU A 112 -36.60 -0.59 -18.38
N GLY A 113 -35.74 0.23 -19.01
CA GLY A 113 -36.15 1.21 -20.01
C GLY A 113 -35.97 2.67 -19.56
N VAL A 114 -36.85 3.57 -19.97
CA VAL A 114 -36.72 5.02 -19.71
C VAL A 114 -37.53 5.42 -18.48
N GLY A 115 -36.86 5.90 -17.44
CA GLY A 115 -37.49 6.42 -16.21
C GLY A 115 -36.53 6.29 -15.00
N ASN A 116 -36.92 6.92 -13.91
CA ASN A 116 -36.07 6.93 -12.70
C ASN A 116 -36.51 5.82 -11.75
N SER A 117 -35.53 5.18 -11.11
CA SER A 117 -35.83 4.27 -10.00
C SER A 117 -36.09 5.03 -8.69
N GLY A 118 -36.91 4.43 -7.80
CA GLY A 118 -37.21 4.98 -6.49
C GLY A 118 -36.08 4.69 -5.47
N ASN A 119 -36.16 5.38 -4.33
CA ASN A 119 -35.20 5.26 -3.24
C ASN A 119 -35.52 4.05 -2.35
N ILE A 120 -34.50 3.49 -1.72
CA ILE A 120 -34.64 2.49 -0.66
C ILE A 120 -34.16 3.10 0.66
N SER A 121 -35.05 3.09 1.68
CA SER A 121 -34.73 3.54 3.03
C SER A 121 -35.00 2.42 4.04
N ILE A 122 -33.97 2.05 4.81
CA ILE A 122 -34.05 0.96 5.81
C ILE A 122 -33.58 1.48 7.17
N GLU A 123 -34.43 1.30 8.17
CA GLU A 123 -34.08 1.53 9.57
C GLU A 123 -34.22 0.19 10.31
N ALA A 124 -33.13 -0.28 10.98
CA ALA A 124 -33.13 -1.51 11.74
C ALA A 124 -32.14 -1.45 12.92
N SER A 125 -32.27 -2.37 13.89
CA SER A 125 -31.19 -2.52 14.88
C SER A 125 -30.04 -3.33 14.34
N ARG A 126 -30.30 -4.37 13.55
CA ARG A 126 -29.31 -5.20 12.88
C ARG A 126 -29.70 -5.47 11.42
N LEU A 127 -28.71 -5.47 10.54
CA LEU A 127 -28.89 -5.85 9.14
C LEU A 127 -27.89 -6.97 8.80
N ARG A 128 -28.41 -8.08 8.29
CA ARG A 128 -27.57 -9.17 7.78
C ARG A 128 -27.96 -9.52 6.34
N LEU A 129 -27.00 -9.46 5.45
CA LEU A 129 -27.08 -9.99 4.10
C LEU A 129 -26.07 -11.14 3.94
N ALA A 130 -26.50 -12.25 3.36
CA ALA A 130 -25.61 -13.40 3.13
C ALA A 130 -25.94 -14.15 1.85
N ASP A 131 -24.98 -14.93 1.35
CA ASP A 131 -25.16 -15.91 0.27
C ASP A 131 -25.75 -15.32 -1.02
N GLY A 132 -25.24 -14.17 -1.46
CA GLY A 132 -25.68 -13.49 -2.67
C GLY A 132 -26.94 -12.64 -2.53
N ALA A 133 -27.42 -12.39 -1.32
CA ALA A 133 -28.55 -11.50 -1.07
C ALA A 133 -28.24 -10.05 -1.46
N ARG A 134 -29.28 -9.28 -1.92
CA ARG A 134 -29.06 -7.96 -2.50
C ARG A 134 -30.02 -6.89 -2.03
N ILE A 135 -29.50 -5.66 -1.87
CA ILE A 135 -30.28 -4.43 -1.83
C ILE A 135 -29.87 -3.60 -3.05
N LEU A 136 -30.83 -3.29 -3.96
CA LEU A 136 -30.49 -2.76 -5.28
C LEU A 136 -31.44 -1.65 -5.71
N THR A 137 -30.88 -0.51 -6.16
CA THR A 137 -31.60 0.43 -7.01
C THR A 137 -30.97 0.45 -8.42
N GLN A 138 -31.78 0.35 -9.45
CA GLN A 138 -31.30 0.25 -10.83
C GLN A 138 -32.18 1.03 -11.80
N ALA A 139 -31.55 1.70 -12.76
CA ALA A 139 -32.24 2.24 -13.93
C ALA A 139 -31.38 2.02 -15.18
N GLU A 140 -32.04 1.75 -16.32
CA GLU A 140 -31.37 1.64 -17.61
C GLU A 140 -31.12 3.04 -18.20
N ASN A 141 -32.20 3.77 -18.53
CA ASN A 141 -32.11 5.11 -19.08
C ASN A 141 -32.90 6.12 -18.22
N GLY A 142 -32.29 6.51 -17.12
CA GLY A 142 -32.84 7.44 -16.13
C GLY A 142 -32.00 7.45 -14.88
N ASN A 143 -32.28 8.39 -13.99
CA ASN A 143 -31.50 8.48 -12.73
C ASN A 143 -31.87 7.36 -11.77
N VAL A 144 -30.90 6.84 -11.11
CA VAL A 144 -31.04 5.78 -10.11
C VAL A 144 -31.34 6.37 -8.74
N GLY A 145 -32.26 5.76 -7.98
CA GLY A 145 -32.62 6.17 -6.64
C GLY A 145 -31.49 5.88 -5.62
N GLU A 146 -31.55 6.57 -4.51
CA GLU A 146 -30.59 6.45 -3.41
C GLU A 146 -30.90 5.26 -2.48
N ILE A 147 -29.89 4.74 -1.80
CA ILE A 147 -30.02 3.75 -0.72
C ILE A 147 -29.56 4.39 0.60
N ASN A 148 -30.47 4.48 1.56
CA ASN A 148 -30.21 5.05 2.87
C ASN A 148 -30.44 3.99 3.97
N LEU A 149 -29.38 3.60 4.67
CA LEU A 149 -29.41 2.56 5.71
C LEU A 149 -29.01 3.18 7.05
N ARG A 150 -29.93 3.10 8.01
CA ARG A 150 -29.68 3.51 9.40
C ARG A 150 -29.80 2.30 10.32
N ILE A 151 -28.66 1.75 10.70
CA ILE A 151 -28.56 0.53 11.52
C ILE A 151 -27.96 0.93 12.86
N THR A 152 -28.70 0.77 13.95
CA THR A 152 -28.22 1.22 15.26
C THR A 152 -27.19 0.29 15.92
N GLY A 153 -26.96 -0.89 15.37
CA GLY A 153 -25.97 -1.88 15.80
C GLY A 153 -25.18 -2.42 14.61
N ASP A 154 -25.05 -3.74 14.53
CA ASP A 154 -24.21 -4.40 13.54
C ASP A 154 -24.87 -4.50 12.17
N MET A 155 -24.08 -4.21 11.12
CA MET A 155 -24.39 -4.44 9.73
C MET A 155 -23.36 -5.39 9.11
N THR A 156 -23.81 -6.53 8.61
CA THR A 156 -22.94 -7.57 8.05
C THR A 156 -23.36 -7.94 6.63
N LEU A 157 -22.39 -7.92 5.73
CA LEU A 157 -22.51 -8.48 4.37
C LEU A 157 -21.49 -9.61 4.25
N ASP A 158 -21.95 -10.80 3.92
CA ASP A 158 -21.11 -11.99 3.89
C ASP A 158 -21.30 -12.82 2.63
N GLY A 159 -20.22 -13.17 1.97
CA GLY A 159 -20.17 -14.17 0.94
C GLY A 159 -20.73 -13.75 -0.42
N PHE A 160 -20.87 -14.77 -1.23
CA PHE A 160 -21.45 -14.72 -2.58
C PHE A 160 -22.19 -16.04 -2.86
N GLN A 161 -23.01 -16.06 -3.89
CA GLN A 161 -23.65 -17.25 -4.40
C GLN A 161 -22.97 -17.69 -5.70
N GLU A 162 -22.69 -18.98 -5.84
CA GLU A 162 -22.24 -19.57 -7.10
C GLU A 162 -23.40 -20.27 -7.84
N ILE A 163 -23.64 -19.87 -9.07
CA ILE A 163 -24.61 -20.53 -9.96
C ILE A 163 -23.88 -20.89 -11.25
N GLY A 164 -23.57 -22.17 -11.41
CA GLY A 164 -22.74 -22.64 -12.52
C GLY A 164 -21.32 -22.07 -12.47
N PHE A 165 -20.95 -21.25 -13.43
CA PHE A 165 -19.66 -20.54 -13.49
C PHE A 165 -19.77 -19.07 -13.08
N SER A 166 -20.95 -18.59 -12.72
CA SER A 166 -21.19 -17.21 -12.34
C SER A 166 -21.23 -17.04 -10.83
N GLN A 167 -20.59 -15.99 -10.35
CA GLN A 167 -20.59 -15.62 -8.94
C GLN A 167 -21.43 -14.36 -8.74
N PHE A 168 -22.32 -14.39 -7.78
CA PHE A 168 -23.22 -13.30 -7.43
C PHE A 168 -22.89 -12.84 -6.02
N PRO A 169 -22.18 -11.70 -5.86
CA PRO A 169 -21.81 -11.20 -4.53
C PRO A 169 -23.02 -10.79 -3.72
N THR A 170 -22.94 -11.02 -2.42
CA THR A 170 -23.82 -10.34 -1.46
C THR A 170 -23.56 -8.85 -1.57
N SER A 171 -24.61 -8.03 -1.85
CA SER A 171 -24.32 -6.66 -2.25
C SER A 171 -25.39 -5.63 -1.91
N ILE A 172 -24.91 -4.39 -1.78
CA ILE A 172 -25.74 -3.18 -1.78
C ILE A 172 -25.28 -2.32 -2.95
N ASN A 173 -26.17 -2.13 -3.95
CA ASN A 173 -25.78 -1.50 -5.18
C ASN A 173 -26.75 -0.40 -5.61
N THR A 174 -26.20 0.69 -6.16
CA THR A 174 -26.93 1.59 -7.07
C THR A 174 -26.28 1.48 -8.44
N GLN A 175 -27.04 1.11 -9.47
CA GLN A 175 -26.47 0.79 -10.78
C GLN A 175 -27.21 1.49 -11.91
N SER A 176 -26.47 2.21 -12.76
CA SER A 176 -26.96 2.71 -14.05
C SER A 176 -26.28 1.94 -15.18
N THR A 177 -27.09 1.39 -16.11
CA THR A 177 -26.56 0.70 -17.30
C THR A 177 -26.65 1.53 -18.57
N GLY A 178 -27.23 2.75 -18.49
CA GLY A 178 -27.41 3.67 -19.60
C GLY A 178 -26.86 5.07 -19.30
N THR A 179 -27.65 6.10 -19.66
CA THR A 179 -27.17 7.51 -19.64
C THR A 179 -27.44 8.26 -18.33
N GLY A 180 -28.20 7.69 -17.38
CA GLY A 180 -28.51 8.34 -16.11
C GLY A 180 -27.45 8.22 -15.05
N ASP A 181 -27.45 9.14 -14.10
CA ASP A 181 -26.55 9.11 -12.95
C ASP A 181 -26.97 8.01 -11.95
N THR A 182 -26.01 7.36 -11.29
CA THR A 182 -26.32 6.44 -10.19
C THR A 182 -26.66 7.18 -8.91
N GLY A 183 -27.51 6.57 -8.06
CA GLY A 183 -27.86 7.10 -6.75
C GLY A 183 -26.71 6.98 -5.74
N ASN A 184 -26.83 7.74 -4.66
CA ASN A 184 -25.89 7.67 -3.55
C ASN A 184 -26.23 6.51 -2.60
N ILE A 185 -25.23 6.00 -1.86
CA ILE A 185 -25.42 5.08 -0.75
C ILE A 185 -24.97 5.77 0.54
N SER A 186 -25.86 5.85 1.53
CA SER A 186 -25.55 6.36 2.87
C SER A 186 -25.78 5.27 3.92
N ILE A 187 -24.77 4.99 4.73
CA ILE A 187 -24.78 3.97 5.76
C ILE A 187 -24.38 4.59 7.09
N GLU A 188 -25.26 4.45 8.10
CA GLU A 188 -24.98 4.72 9.49
C GLU A 188 -25.09 3.39 10.24
N ALA A 189 -24.02 2.94 10.93
CA ALA A 189 -24.00 1.69 11.71
C ALA A 189 -23.08 1.81 12.93
N GLU A 190 -23.25 0.95 13.95
CA GLU A 190 -22.24 0.83 15.00
C GLU A 190 -21.01 0.11 14.46
N ARG A 191 -21.22 -1.02 13.76
CA ARG A 191 -20.18 -1.79 13.09
C ARG A 191 -20.62 -2.18 11.69
N LEU A 192 -19.75 -1.93 10.69
CA LEU A 192 -19.91 -2.42 9.33
C LEU A 192 -18.87 -3.51 9.05
N THR A 193 -19.33 -4.70 8.67
CA THR A 193 -18.48 -5.83 8.32
C THR A 193 -18.81 -6.35 6.92
N LEU A 194 -17.81 -6.38 6.05
CA LEU A 194 -17.88 -7.00 4.73
C LEU A 194 -16.86 -8.14 4.67
N THR A 195 -17.30 -9.34 4.27
CA THR A 195 -16.44 -10.53 4.19
C THR A 195 -16.72 -11.35 2.93
N ASN A 196 -15.75 -12.18 2.55
CA ASN A 196 -15.92 -13.24 1.55
C ASN A 196 -16.50 -12.78 0.20
N GLY A 197 -15.99 -11.68 -0.36
CA GLY A 197 -16.41 -11.16 -1.67
C GLY A 197 -17.68 -10.29 -1.64
N ALA A 198 -18.16 -9.90 -0.48
CA ALA A 198 -19.30 -8.98 -0.34
C ALA A 198 -18.96 -7.58 -0.88
N ARG A 199 -19.97 -6.86 -1.39
CA ARG A 199 -19.78 -5.60 -2.11
C ARG A 199 -20.76 -4.50 -1.73
N ILE A 200 -20.26 -3.26 -1.63
CA ILE A 200 -21.07 -2.03 -1.67
C ILE A 200 -20.62 -1.21 -2.88
N SER A 201 -21.54 -0.84 -3.78
CA SER A 201 -21.14 -0.24 -5.06
C SER A 201 -22.12 0.80 -5.58
N THR A 202 -21.60 1.89 -6.15
CA THR A 202 -22.35 2.88 -6.94
C THR A 202 -21.78 2.97 -8.37
N ALA A 203 -21.56 1.84 -9.01
CA ALA A 203 -20.90 1.77 -10.31
C ALA A 203 -21.81 2.18 -11.45
N THR A 204 -21.24 2.84 -12.45
CA THR A 204 -21.89 3.07 -13.76
C THR A 204 -21.09 2.37 -14.86
N THR A 205 -21.81 1.89 -15.87
CA THR A 205 -21.18 1.21 -17.03
C THR A 205 -21.28 2.04 -18.31
N ASN A 206 -21.81 3.27 -18.24
CA ASN A 206 -22.02 4.13 -19.40
C ASN A 206 -21.75 5.62 -19.06
N SER A 207 -22.34 6.57 -19.80
CA SER A 207 -22.05 8.00 -19.72
C SER A 207 -22.61 8.73 -18.49
N GLY A 208 -23.40 8.07 -17.64
CA GLY A 208 -23.83 8.63 -16.34
C GLY A 208 -22.70 8.71 -15.33
N ASN A 209 -22.83 9.60 -14.35
CA ASN A 209 -21.87 9.70 -13.25
C ASN A 209 -22.13 8.62 -12.19
N ALA A 210 -21.08 8.10 -11.58
CA ALA A 210 -21.20 7.24 -10.40
C ALA A 210 -21.70 8.06 -9.21
N GLY A 211 -22.55 7.45 -8.36
CA GLY A 211 -23.01 8.02 -7.10
C GLY A 211 -21.90 8.00 -6.02
N SER A 212 -22.16 8.71 -4.94
CA SER A 212 -21.23 8.73 -3.81
C SER A 212 -21.62 7.73 -2.73
N ILE A 213 -20.62 7.19 -2.02
CA ILE A 213 -20.82 6.32 -0.86
C ILE A 213 -20.34 7.06 0.39
N ARG A 214 -21.21 7.13 1.40
CA ARG A 214 -20.88 7.65 2.72
C ARG A 214 -21.15 6.59 3.78
N VAL A 215 -20.15 6.27 4.58
CA VAL A 215 -20.26 5.35 5.72
C VAL A 215 -19.85 6.08 6.99
N GLU A 216 -20.70 6.02 7.99
CA GLU A 216 -20.44 6.46 9.35
C GLU A 216 -20.61 5.28 10.30
N ALA A 217 -19.53 4.88 11.01
CA ALA A 217 -19.55 3.76 11.94
C ALA A 217 -18.52 3.97 13.06
N SER A 218 -18.62 3.17 14.13
CA SER A 218 -17.53 3.08 15.11
C SER A 218 -16.41 2.18 14.58
N GLU A 219 -16.76 1.11 13.84
CA GLU A 219 -15.79 0.18 13.28
C GLU A 219 -16.20 -0.25 11.87
N ILE A 220 -15.23 -0.25 10.95
CA ILE A 220 -15.38 -0.74 9.58
C ILE A 220 -14.35 -1.85 9.37
N LEU A 221 -14.82 -3.04 9.02
CA LEU A 221 -14.00 -4.20 8.68
C LEU A 221 -14.31 -4.65 7.26
N LEU A 222 -13.30 -4.65 6.40
CA LEU A 222 -13.30 -5.30 5.09
C LEU A 222 -12.30 -6.45 5.14
N ASP A 223 -12.78 -7.67 4.97
CA ASP A 223 -11.94 -8.85 4.92
C ASP A 223 -12.17 -9.63 3.62
N GLY A 224 -11.12 -9.73 2.83
CA GLY A 224 -11.14 -10.37 1.52
C GLY A 224 -10.82 -11.86 1.56
N GLU A 225 -10.76 -12.49 2.74
CA GLU A 225 -10.47 -13.92 2.84
C GLU A 225 -11.38 -14.73 1.92
N ILE A 226 -10.74 -15.39 0.96
CA ILE A 226 -11.43 -16.13 -0.10
C ILE A 226 -11.45 -17.60 0.31
N LEU A 227 -12.63 -18.19 0.26
CA LEU A 227 -12.78 -19.64 0.43
C LEU A 227 -11.91 -20.36 -0.61
N GLU A 228 -11.04 -21.26 -0.17
CA GLU A 228 -10.04 -21.99 -0.99
C GLU A 228 -10.61 -22.71 -2.22
N ASN A 229 -11.92 -22.82 -2.37
CA ASN A 229 -12.61 -23.53 -3.44
C ASN A 229 -13.34 -22.63 -4.46
N ALA A 230 -13.21 -21.30 -4.36
CA ALA A 230 -13.86 -20.38 -5.31
C ALA A 230 -13.22 -20.49 -6.70
N LEU A 231 -14.03 -20.69 -7.74
CA LEU A 231 -13.57 -20.83 -9.14
C LEU A 231 -12.92 -19.53 -9.66
N GLN A 232 -13.36 -18.39 -9.19
CA GLN A 232 -12.77 -17.06 -9.42
C GLN A 232 -12.98 -16.20 -8.17
N PRO A 233 -11.93 -15.90 -7.42
CA PRO A 233 -12.06 -15.08 -6.23
C PRO A 233 -12.49 -13.66 -6.56
N GLN A 234 -13.61 -13.22 -5.99
CA GLN A 234 -14.07 -11.83 -6.07
C GLN A 234 -13.61 -11.09 -4.82
N PRO A 235 -12.96 -9.91 -4.96
CA PRO A 235 -12.54 -9.17 -3.78
C PRO A 235 -13.73 -8.63 -3.00
N THR A 236 -13.62 -8.64 -1.67
CA THR A 236 -14.51 -7.85 -0.81
C THR A 236 -14.24 -6.36 -1.09
N GLN A 237 -15.28 -5.55 -1.37
CA GLN A 237 -15.02 -4.18 -1.81
C GLN A 237 -16.11 -3.17 -1.51
N ILE A 238 -15.67 -1.89 -1.38
CA ILE A 238 -16.51 -0.70 -1.42
C ILE A 238 -16.04 0.14 -2.61
N THR A 239 -16.93 0.42 -3.60
CA THR A 239 -16.47 1.00 -4.86
C THR A 239 -17.45 2.01 -5.46
N THR A 240 -16.89 3.07 -6.08
CA THR A 240 -17.60 4.07 -6.87
C THR A 240 -17.03 4.15 -8.30
N ASP A 241 -16.69 3.00 -8.88
CA ASP A 241 -15.96 2.91 -10.13
C ASP A 241 -16.81 3.23 -11.36
N VAL A 242 -16.16 3.78 -12.38
CA VAL A 242 -16.76 3.97 -13.72
C VAL A 242 -16.12 2.97 -14.66
N PHE A 243 -16.91 1.98 -15.07
CA PHE A 243 -16.50 0.98 -16.06
C PHE A 243 -17.08 1.32 -17.43
N THR A 244 -16.31 1.14 -18.48
CA THR A 244 -16.79 1.26 -19.84
C THR A 244 -16.04 0.32 -20.77
N GLU A 245 -16.77 -0.31 -21.68
CA GLU A 245 -16.17 -1.03 -22.81
C GLU A 245 -15.80 -0.09 -23.97
N ASN A 246 -16.28 1.18 -23.92
CA ASN A 246 -16.04 2.18 -24.96
C ASN A 246 -15.33 3.40 -24.40
N ALA A 247 -14.13 3.70 -24.85
CA ALA A 247 -13.29 4.83 -24.44
C ALA A 247 -13.93 6.25 -24.67
N VAL A 248 -15.13 6.34 -25.24
CA VAL A 248 -15.83 7.61 -25.55
C VAL A 248 -16.75 8.08 -24.40
N VAL A 249 -16.90 7.29 -23.35
CA VAL A 249 -17.79 7.56 -22.23
C VAL A 249 -17.19 8.59 -21.28
N THR A 250 -18.02 9.55 -20.79
CA THR A 250 -17.58 10.72 -20.02
C THR A 250 -18.05 10.70 -18.55
N GLY A 251 -18.57 9.58 -18.05
CA GLY A 251 -19.03 9.46 -16.65
C GLY A 251 -17.91 9.77 -15.65
N LEU A 252 -18.25 10.54 -14.61
CA LEU A 252 -17.34 10.88 -13.51
C LEU A 252 -17.46 9.85 -12.39
N GLY A 253 -16.35 9.52 -11.75
CA GLY A 253 -16.32 8.70 -10.52
C GLY A 253 -16.99 9.41 -9.34
N GLY A 254 -17.63 8.64 -8.44
CA GLY A 254 -18.26 9.17 -7.23
C GLY A 254 -17.26 9.41 -6.10
N THR A 255 -17.70 10.11 -5.05
CA THR A 255 -16.88 10.29 -3.84
C THR A 255 -17.19 9.19 -2.84
N LEU A 256 -16.15 8.60 -2.25
CA LEU A 256 -16.25 7.62 -1.18
C LEU A 256 -15.74 8.25 0.12
N THR A 257 -16.61 8.34 1.14
CA THR A 257 -16.29 8.93 2.43
C THR A 257 -16.52 7.89 3.55
N LEU A 258 -15.46 7.59 4.31
CA LEU A 258 -15.51 6.65 5.44
C LEU A 258 -15.12 7.39 6.73
N ASN A 259 -16.01 7.41 7.70
CA ASN A 259 -15.77 7.96 9.02
C ASN A 259 -15.96 6.86 10.06
N ALA A 260 -14.91 6.53 10.81
CA ALA A 260 -14.99 5.53 11.87
C ALA A 260 -13.89 5.73 12.93
N ASP A 261 -14.04 5.13 14.10
CA ASP A 261 -12.94 5.11 15.07
C ASP A 261 -11.83 4.17 14.61
N ARG A 262 -12.20 3.03 14.01
CA ARG A 262 -11.26 2.04 13.47
C ARG A 262 -11.70 1.56 12.09
N ILE A 263 -10.75 1.48 11.17
CA ILE A 263 -10.93 0.91 9.83
C ILE A 263 -9.86 -0.15 9.60
N THR A 264 -10.30 -1.37 9.28
CA THR A 264 -9.42 -2.49 8.93
C THR A 264 -9.75 -2.99 7.53
N ILE A 265 -8.72 -3.12 6.69
CA ILE A 265 -8.81 -3.63 5.32
C ILE A 265 -7.80 -4.76 5.20
N SER A 266 -8.25 -6.00 5.00
CA SER A 266 -7.37 -7.17 5.05
C SER A 266 -7.61 -8.15 3.91
N ASN A 267 -6.61 -9.02 3.68
CA ASN A 267 -6.71 -10.19 2.81
C ASN A 267 -7.21 -9.87 1.38
N GLY A 268 -6.62 -8.87 0.73
CA GLY A 268 -6.99 -8.48 -0.63
C GLY A 268 -8.28 -7.66 -0.75
N ALA A 269 -8.88 -7.22 0.36
CA ALA A 269 -10.06 -6.35 0.33
C ALA A 269 -9.72 -4.98 -0.28
N GLN A 270 -10.71 -4.33 -0.92
CA GLN A 270 -10.48 -3.14 -1.73
C GLN A 270 -11.47 -2.01 -1.42
N ILE A 271 -10.94 -0.79 -1.42
CA ILE A 271 -11.70 0.45 -1.46
C ILE A 271 -11.29 1.18 -2.73
N SER A 272 -12.23 1.41 -3.66
CA SER A 272 -11.86 1.98 -4.96
C SER A 272 -12.84 3.02 -5.50
N ALA A 273 -12.28 3.96 -6.28
CA ALA A 273 -13.01 4.95 -7.05
C ALA A 273 -12.30 5.16 -8.39
N LEU A 274 -12.25 4.09 -9.19
CA LEU A 274 -11.50 4.00 -10.44
C LEU A 274 -12.25 4.60 -11.63
N THR A 275 -11.52 4.97 -12.68
CA THR A 275 -12.14 5.28 -13.98
C THR A 275 -11.42 4.56 -15.12
N PHE A 276 -12.23 4.05 -16.05
CA PHE A 276 -11.79 3.53 -17.36
C PHE A 276 -12.29 4.42 -18.52
N SER A 277 -12.82 5.61 -18.19
CA SER A 277 -13.50 6.51 -19.11
C SER A 277 -12.70 7.78 -19.41
N GLN A 278 -13.29 8.70 -20.22
CA GLN A 278 -12.77 10.06 -20.37
C GLN A 278 -13.06 10.96 -19.16
N GLY A 279 -14.02 10.59 -18.31
CA GLY A 279 -14.30 11.29 -17.07
C GLY A 279 -13.27 11.01 -16.00
N ASP A 280 -13.08 11.94 -15.07
CA ASP A 280 -12.14 11.78 -13.97
C ASP A 280 -12.60 10.69 -13.00
N ALA A 281 -11.65 10.00 -12.37
CA ALA A 281 -11.89 9.06 -11.28
C ALA A 281 -12.46 9.76 -10.05
N GLY A 282 -13.12 9.00 -9.19
CA GLY A 282 -13.67 9.49 -7.94
C GLY A 282 -12.59 9.77 -6.88
N SER A 283 -13.00 10.35 -5.76
CA SER A 283 -12.12 10.62 -4.64
C SER A 283 -12.47 9.77 -3.42
N ILE A 284 -11.47 9.42 -2.63
CA ILE A 284 -11.61 8.69 -1.36
C ILE A 284 -11.17 9.58 -0.21
N ALA A 285 -12.05 9.76 0.78
CA ALA A 285 -11.77 10.48 2.02
C ALA A 285 -12.00 9.55 3.22
N ILE A 286 -10.97 9.34 4.03
CA ILE A 286 -11.01 8.50 5.24
C ILE A 286 -10.67 9.36 6.44
N GLN A 287 -11.56 9.36 7.43
CA GLN A 287 -11.34 10.00 8.71
C GLN A 287 -11.49 8.96 9.83
N THR A 288 -10.42 8.71 10.59
CA THR A 288 -10.41 7.64 11.58
C THR A 288 -9.39 7.89 12.70
N THR A 289 -9.53 7.22 13.82
CA THR A 289 -8.46 7.16 14.82
C THR A 289 -7.36 6.19 14.39
N GLU A 290 -7.74 5.01 13.86
CA GLU A 290 -6.80 3.98 13.43
C GLU A 290 -7.20 3.42 12.08
N LEU A 291 -6.30 3.52 11.09
CA LEU A 291 -6.38 2.82 9.82
C LEU A 291 -5.34 1.71 9.80
N GLN A 292 -5.79 0.49 9.57
CA GLN A 292 -4.94 -0.66 9.36
C GLN A 292 -5.27 -1.32 8.01
N ALA A 293 -4.31 -1.36 7.09
CA ALA A 293 -4.40 -2.13 5.86
C ALA A 293 -3.36 -3.25 5.88
N ILE A 294 -3.81 -4.50 5.75
CA ILE A 294 -3.00 -5.72 5.74
C ILE A 294 -3.30 -6.46 4.43
N ASP A 295 -2.42 -6.37 3.45
CA ASP A 295 -2.69 -6.86 2.08
C ASP A 295 -3.98 -6.24 1.49
N GLY A 296 -4.34 -5.03 1.91
CA GLY A 296 -5.53 -4.30 1.46
C GLY A 296 -5.18 -3.21 0.45
N THR A 297 -6.13 -2.84 -0.41
CA THR A 297 -5.92 -1.82 -1.44
C THR A 297 -6.89 -0.65 -1.31
N ILE A 298 -6.36 0.59 -1.37
CA ILE A 298 -7.13 1.83 -1.52
C ILE A 298 -6.69 2.49 -2.83
N SER A 299 -7.63 2.68 -3.79
CA SER A 299 -7.27 3.08 -5.15
C SER A 299 -8.22 4.11 -5.76
N THR A 300 -7.64 5.14 -6.38
CA THR A 300 -8.35 6.12 -7.22
C THR A 300 -7.67 6.26 -8.60
N GLN A 301 -7.14 5.16 -9.12
CA GLN A 301 -6.40 5.15 -10.38
C GLN A 301 -7.29 5.47 -11.58
N THR A 302 -6.65 6.00 -12.63
CA THR A 302 -7.24 6.06 -13.96
C THR A 302 -6.60 5.02 -14.88
N PHE A 303 -7.45 4.41 -15.69
CA PHE A 303 -7.07 3.51 -16.79
C PHE A 303 -7.53 4.05 -18.15
N GLY A 304 -8.03 5.28 -18.17
CA GLY A 304 -8.57 5.98 -19.34
C GLY A 304 -8.02 7.40 -19.46
N PRO A 305 -8.56 8.21 -20.40
CA PRO A 305 -8.15 9.60 -20.60
C PRO A 305 -8.50 10.55 -19.45
N GLY A 306 -9.46 10.20 -18.57
CA GLY A 306 -9.78 10.97 -17.36
C GLY A 306 -8.63 10.93 -16.33
N ASN A 307 -8.54 11.92 -15.47
CA ASN A 307 -7.51 11.97 -14.43
C ASN A 307 -7.82 11.02 -13.27
N ALA A 308 -6.79 10.54 -12.60
CA ALA A 308 -6.93 9.85 -11.32
C ALA A 308 -7.47 10.79 -10.23
N GLY A 309 -8.19 10.23 -9.26
CA GLY A 309 -8.79 10.99 -8.17
C GLY A 309 -7.83 11.26 -7.01
N ALA A 310 -8.36 11.86 -5.95
CA ALA A 310 -7.59 12.08 -4.73
C ALA A 310 -7.87 11.02 -3.66
N ILE A 311 -6.84 10.65 -2.90
CA ILE A 311 -6.95 9.90 -1.64
C ILE A 311 -6.57 10.85 -0.52
N GLU A 312 -7.46 11.05 0.45
CA GLU A 312 -7.20 11.85 1.65
C GLU A 312 -7.47 10.99 2.89
N ILE A 313 -6.46 10.81 3.73
CA ILE A 313 -6.53 10.03 4.97
C ILE A 313 -6.10 10.92 6.12
N ASP A 314 -7.01 11.14 7.07
CA ASP A 314 -6.74 11.83 8.33
C ASP A 314 -6.94 10.85 9.49
N ALA A 315 -5.86 10.53 10.23
CA ALA A 315 -5.89 9.55 11.31
C ALA A 315 -4.93 9.93 12.45
N GLN A 316 -5.02 9.24 13.59
CA GLN A 316 -3.94 9.25 14.58
C GLN A 316 -2.84 8.28 14.17
N THR A 317 -3.24 7.09 13.76
CA THR A 317 -2.31 6.04 13.33
C THR A 317 -2.74 5.44 12.00
N VAL A 318 -1.77 5.35 11.08
CA VAL A 318 -1.91 4.64 9.79
C VAL A 318 -0.85 3.54 9.73
N ARG A 319 -1.28 2.30 9.56
CA ARG A 319 -0.41 1.14 9.37
C ARG A 319 -0.75 0.42 8.08
N LEU A 320 0.25 0.29 7.23
CA LEU A 320 0.19 -0.47 5.99
C LEU A 320 1.18 -1.63 6.10
N SER A 321 0.72 -2.87 5.97
CA SER A 321 1.56 -4.07 6.08
C SER A 321 1.22 -5.13 5.03
N ASP A 322 2.13 -6.07 4.85
CA ASP A 322 1.94 -7.28 4.04
C ASP A 322 1.52 -7.00 2.59
N GLY A 323 2.13 -5.99 1.97
CA GLY A 323 1.84 -5.63 0.59
C GLY A 323 0.68 -4.64 0.42
N ALA A 324 0.12 -4.09 1.49
CA ALA A 324 -0.95 -3.11 1.41
C ALA A 324 -0.60 -1.92 0.49
N THR A 325 -1.58 -1.46 -0.30
CA THR A 325 -1.32 -0.48 -1.34
C THR A 325 -2.31 0.70 -1.29
N LEU A 326 -1.76 1.92 -1.29
CA LEU A 326 -2.47 3.16 -1.59
C LEU A 326 -2.04 3.62 -2.98
N THR A 327 -2.97 3.80 -3.91
CA THR A 327 -2.58 4.18 -5.27
C THR A 327 -3.54 5.18 -5.91
N SER A 328 -2.95 6.21 -6.53
CA SER A 328 -3.65 7.24 -7.31
C SER A 328 -2.83 7.57 -8.57
N GLY A 329 -2.39 6.53 -9.25
CA GLY A 329 -1.59 6.63 -10.44
C GLY A 329 -2.41 6.63 -11.73
N ALA A 330 -1.70 6.71 -12.86
CA ALA A 330 -2.28 6.56 -14.17
C ALA A 330 -1.66 5.33 -14.87
N SER A 331 -2.48 4.38 -15.27
CA SER A 331 -2.04 3.13 -15.85
C SER A 331 -2.79 2.81 -17.12
N PHE A 332 -2.12 2.20 -18.07
CA PHE A 332 -2.77 1.68 -19.27
C PHE A 332 -3.28 0.25 -19.01
N PRO A 333 -4.54 -0.08 -19.37
CA PRO A 333 -5.11 -1.39 -19.05
C PRO A 333 -4.36 -2.56 -19.71
N ASP A 334 -3.80 -2.33 -20.89
CA ASP A 334 -3.01 -3.31 -21.63
C ASP A 334 -1.67 -2.70 -22.08
N PRO A 335 -0.58 -2.90 -21.34
CA PRO A 335 0.74 -2.36 -21.69
C PRO A 335 1.31 -2.94 -22.99
N PHE A 336 0.70 -4.01 -23.51
CA PHE A 336 1.11 -4.66 -24.77
C PHE A 336 0.24 -4.23 -25.96
N ASN A 337 -0.85 -3.48 -25.74
CA ASN A 337 -1.66 -2.93 -26.82
C ASN A 337 -0.98 -1.68 -27.42
N LEU A 338 -0.18 -1.90 -28.44
CA LEU A 338 0.57 -0.85 -29.14
C LEU A 338 -0.30 -0.02 -30.10
N GLU A 339 -1.53 -0.44 -30.40
CA GLU A 339 -2.44 0.21 -31.35
C GLU A 339 -3.45 1.17 -30.69
N GLY A 340 -3.54 1.18 -29.33
CA GLY A 340 -4.48 2.02 -28.59
C GLY A 340 -4.05 3.48 -28.46
N ASP A 341 -5.02 4.35 -28.18
CA ASP A 341 -4.77 5.76 -27.81
C ASP A 341 -4.00 5.80 -26.48
N ARG A 342 -2.78 6.34 -26.52
CA ARG A 342 -1.86 6.44 -25.34
C ARG A 342 -2.26 7.57 -24.39
N ASN A 343 -3.38 8.20 -24.62
CA ASN A 343 -3.85 9.31 -23.83
C ASN A 343 -4.48 8.79 -22.53
N VAL A 344 -3.68 8.62 -21.50
CA VAL A 344 -4.13 8.35 -20.14
C VAL A 344 -4.08 9.65 -19.36
N GLY A 345 -5.06 9.88 -18.47
CA GLY A 345 -5.11 11.05 -17.60
C GLY A 345 -3.92 11.12 -16.64
N ARG A 346 -3.84 12.18 -15.87
CA ARG A 346 -2.76 12.40 -14.91
C ARG A 346 -2.97 11.59 -13.64
N GLY A 347 -1.88 11.25 -12.98
CA GLY A 347 -1.93 10.75 -11.60
C GLY A 347 -2.55 11.79 -10.66
N GLY A 348 -3.30 11.33 -9.66
CA GLY A 348 -3.97 12.17 -8.67
C GLY A 348 -3.08 12.54 -7.49
N THR A 349 -3.69 12.89 -6.38
CA THR A 349 -2.97 13.27 -5.17
C THR A 349 -3.29 12.31 -4.03
N ILE A 350 -2.28 11.79 -3.35
CA ILE A 350 -2.41 11.03 -2.11
C ILE A 350 -1.95 11.92 -0.96
N THR A 351 -2.83 12.17 -0.01
CA THR A 351 -2.52 12.90 1.22
C THR A 351 -2.79 12.00 2.41
N VAL A 352 -1.77 11.73 3.22
CA VAL A 352 -1.89 10.97 4.47
C VAL A 352 -1.42 11.84 5.61
N ARG A 353 -2.31 12.15 6.54
CA ARG A 353 -2.01 12.85 7.79
C ARG A 353 -2.21 11.88 8.95
N ALA A 354 -1.13 11.53 9.63
CA ALA A 354 -1.12 10.62 10.77
C ALA A 354 -0.50 11.32 11.98
N SER A 355 -1.34 11.84 12.88
CA SER A 355 -0.85 12.70 13.96
C SER A 355 0.17 12.05 14.91
N GLU A 356 0.20 10.71 15.00
CA GLU A 356 1.15 9.96 15.84
C GLU A 356 2.10 9.07 15.04
N LEU A 357 1.59 8.26 14.11
CA LEU A 357 2.40 7.27 13.38
C LEU A 357 1.86 6.98 12.00
N LEU A 358 2.71 7.13 10.99
CA LEU A 358 2.56 6.53 9.67
C LEU A 358 3.62 5.43 9.50
N GLU A 359 3.19 4.19 9.37
CA GLU A 359 4.08 3.05 9.21
C GLU A 359 3.76 2.24 7.96
N LEU A 360 4.77 2.03 7.14
CA LEU A 360 4.76 1.13 5.99
C LEU A 360 5.73 0.00 6.28
N ASP A 361 5.26 -1.24 6.25
CA ASP A 361 6.06 -2.44 6.52
C ASP A 361 5.75 -3.56 5.52
N SER A 362 6.63 -4.54 5.44
CA SER A 362 6.40 -5.80 4.71
C SER A 362 5.96 -5.61 3.25
N GLY A 363 6.67 -4.75 2.51
CA GLY A 363 6.44 -4.54 1.08
C GLY A 363 5.27 -3.63 0.72
N SER A 364 4.69 -2.92 1.67
CA SER A 364 3.58 -2.01 1.44
C SER A 364 3.96 -0.79 0.60
N GLN A 365 3.00 -0.21 -0.12
CA GLN A 365 3.29 0.80 -1.13
C GLN A 365 2.32 1.99 -1.09
N ILE A 366 2.86 3.19 -1.33
CA ILE A 366 2.08 4.40 -1.67
C ILE A 366 2.52 4.84 -3.05
N LEU A 367 1.61 4.79 -4.05
CA LEU A 367 1.93 4.91 -5.47
C LEU A 367 1.17 6.06 -6.13
N GLY A 368 1.92 7.06 -6.60
CA GLY A 368 1.45 8.08 -7.56
C GLY A 368 2.01 7.86 -8.97
N ASP A 369 2.40 6.63 -9.28
CA ASP A 369 3.18 6.29 -10.46
C ASP A 369 2.38 6.34 -11.76
N VAL A 370 3.07 6.64 -12.85
CA VAL A 370 2.56 6.54 -14.22
C VAL A 370 3.21 5.36 -14.92
N SER A 371 2.39 4.51 -15.55
CA SER A 371 2.88 3.31 -16.24
C SER A 371 3.64 3.61 -17.54
N VAL A 372 4.31 2.59 -18.07
CA VAL A 372 5.02 2.66 -19.36
C VAL A 372 4.07 3.01 -20.52
N ASN A 373 4.62 3.60 -21.58
CA ASN A 373 3.91 3.95 -22.84
C ASN A 373 2.78 4.98 -22.68
N THR A 374 2.71 5.75 -21.59
CA THR A 374 1.74 6.82 -21.42
C THR A 374 2.36 8.20 -21.54
N ASP A 375 1.63 9.17 -22.09
CA ASP A 375 1.99 10.59 -22.07
C ASP A 375 1.24 11.29 -20.95
N SER A 376 1.68 11.07 -19.72
CA SER A 376 0.99 11.52 -18.53
C SER A 376 1.96 12.01 -17.45
N GLN A 377 1.44 12.73 -16.47
CA GLN A 377 2.22 13.25 -15.35
C GLN A 377 1.96 12.40 -14.09
N GLY A 378 3.02 12.07 -13.36
CA GLY A 378 2.95 11.39 -12.05
C GLY A 378 2.09 12.15 -11.03
N GLY A 379 1.46 11.42 -10.12
CA GLY A 379 0.65 11.96 -9.04
C GLY A 379 1.51 12.62 -7.95
N ASN A 380 0.88 13.38 -7.06
CA ASN A 380 1.57 13.97 -5.93
C ASN A 380 1.30 13.17 -4.65
N ILE A 381 2.31 13.04 -3.80
CA ILE A 381 2.20 12.37 -2.51
C ILE A 381 2.58 13.36 -1.40
N ILE A 382 1.70 13.50 -0.43
CA ILE A 382 1.88 14.37 0.74
C ILE A 382 1.71 13.51 1.99
N LEU A 383 2.78 13.36 2.76
CA LEU A 383 2.78 12.59 3.99
C LEU A 383 3.12 13.54 5.16
N ASP A 384 2.29 13.53 6.19
CA ASP A 384 2.45 14.32 7.39
C ASP A 384 2.24 13.45 8.62
N GLY A 385 3.22 13.37 9.52
CA GLY A 385 3.13 12.57 10.72
C GLY A 385 4.18 12.90 11.77
N ASP A 386 3.90 12.65 13.05
CA ASP A 386 4.93 12.79 14.10
C ASP A 386 6.08 11.81 13.83
N ARG A 387 5.75 10.56 13.61
CA ARG A 387 6.71 9.51 13.24
C ARG A 387 6.31 8.86 11.92
N VAL A 388 7.24 8.84 10.97
CA VAL A 388 7.05 8.17 9.69
C VAL A 388 8.12 7.09 9.53
N ARG A 389 7.69 5.84 9.30
CA ARG A 389 8.54 4.68 9.14
C ARG A 389 8.27 3.96 7.84
N ILE A 390 9.29 3.80 7.02
CA ILE A 390 9.24 3.03 5.78
C ILE A 390 10.25 1.91 5.92
N ARG A 391 9.78 0.66 6.08
CA ARG A 391 10.63 -0.48 6.35
C ARG A 391 10.13 -1.76 5.68
N GLY A 392 10.86 -2.87 5.85
CA GLY A 392 10.43 -4.17 5.34
C GLY A 392 10.28 -4.24 3.82
N GLY A 393 11.01 -3.42 3.07
CA GLY A 393 10.91 -3.37 1.61
C GLY A 393 9.78 -2.49 1.07
N SER A 394 9.15 -1.69 1.91
CA SER A 394 8.06 -0.80 1.54
C SER A 394 8.53 0.42 0.76
N SER A 395 7.65 1.01 -0.04
CA SER A 395 8.01 2.14 -0.88
C SER A 395 6.94 3.23 -0.95
N VAL A 396 7.41 4.47 -1.10
CA VAL A 396 6.60 5.63 -1.46
C VAL A 396 7.15 6.13 -2.78
N THR A 397 6.33 6.06 -3.84
CA THR A 397 6.81 6.39 -5.18
C THR A 397 5.84 7.26 -5.95
N SER A 398 6.39 8.27 -6.63
CA SER A 398 5.68 9.12 -7.58
C SER A 398 6.48 9.19 -8.88
N SER A 399 6.84 8.03 -9.41
CA SER A 399 7.71 7.89 -10.56
C SER A 399 6.94 7.88 -11.88
N ASN A 400 7.61 8.26 -12.96
CA ASN A 400 7.06 8.15 -14.30
C ASN A 400 7.89 7.16 -15.13
N PHE A 401 7.24 6.09 -15.54
CA PHE A 401 7.82 5.08 -16.43
C PHE A 401 7.45 5.32 -17.90
N GLY A 402 6.62 6.34 -18.17
CA GLY A 402 6.19 6.77 -19.50
C GLY A 402 6.97 8.00 -20.01
N ILE A 403 6.25 8.86 -20.75
CA ILE A 403 6.85 10.00 -21.48
C ILE A 403 6.84 11.29 -20.65
N GLY A 404 5.88 11.45 -19.74
CA GLY A 404 5.69 12.67 -18.95
C GLY A 404 6.62 12.78 -17.75
N ASN A 405 6.44 13.82 -16.97
CA ASN A 405 7.25 14.07 -15.76
C ASN A 405 6.78 13.23 -14.58
N ALA A 406 7.69 12.86 -13.71
CA ALA A 406 7.35 12.31 -12.39
C ALA A 406 6.64 13.37 -11.51
N GLY A 407 5.90 12.92 -10.52
CA GLY A 407 5.23 13.81 -9.57
C GLY A 407 6.13 14.26 -8.42
N THR A 408 5.52 14.75 -7.37
CA THR A 408 6.24 15.24 -6.17
C THR A 408 5.93 14.38 -4.96
N VAL A 409 6.93 14.20 -4.09
CA VAL A 409 6.76 13.60 -2.77
C VAL A 409 7.15 14.63 -1.71
N ASN A 410 6.17 15.10 -0.94
CA ASN A 410 6.36 16.01 0.17
C ASN A 410 6.13 15.25 1.47
N LEU A 411 7.12 15.21 2.35
CA LEU A 411 7.06 14.51 3.61
C LEU A 411 7.43 15.44 4.77
N ARG A 412 6.55 15.50 5.76
CA ARG A 412 6.81 16.20 7.02
C ARG A 412 6.74 15.22 8.18
N ALA A 413 7.77 15.27 9.07
CA ALA A 413 7.80 14.41 10.26
C ALA A 413 8.71 15.01 11.35
N ASN A 414 8.49 14.64 12.62
CA ASN A 414 9.51 14.84 13.64
C ASN A 414 10.61 13.78 13.55
N ASP A 415 10.23 12.52 13.29
CA ASP A 415 11.17 11.40 13.15
C ASP A 415 10.85 10.58 11.89
N LEU A 416 11.71 10.67 10.87
CA LEU A 416 11.59 9.91 9.63
C LEU A 416 12.64 8.81 9.55
N GLN A 417 12.21 7.58 9.32
CA GLN A 417 13.07 6.40 9.19
C GLN A 417 12.80 5.64 7.89
N ILE A 418 13.85 5.41 7.08
CA ILE A 418 13.81 4.56 5.90
C ILE A 418 14.81 3.43 6.09
N ILE A 419 14.31 2.20 6.31
CA ILE A 419 15.11 1.08 6.80
C ILE A 419 14.95 -0.15 5.91
N GLY A 420 16.07 -0.66 5.40
CA GLY A 420 16.11 -1.90 4.61
C GLY A 420 16.40 -1.68 3.14
N SER A 421 17.04 -2.65 2.49
CA SER A 421 17.58 -2.53 1.14
C SER A 421 16.55 -2.30 0.02
N SER A 422 15.30 -2.63 0.27
CA SER A 422 14.19 -2.39 -0.67
C SER A 422 13.24 -1.29 -0.20
N SER A 423 13.52 -0.67 0.96
CA SER A 423 12.70 0.45 1.47
C SER A 423 13.10 1.76 0.78
N ARG A 424 12.13 2.45 0.16
CA ARG A 424 12.44 3.52 -0.80
C ARG A 424 11.47 4.68 -0.73
N LEU A 425 12.01 5.88 -1.01
CA LEU A 425 11.29 7.09 -1.29
C LEU A 425 11.72 7.58 -2.67
N LEU A 426 10.84 7.51 -3.70
CA LEU A 426 11.21 7.70 -5.09
C LEU A 426 10.34 8.73 -5.80
N ALA A 427 10.96 9.53 -6.67
CA ALA A 427 10.29 10.37 -7.66
C ALA A 427 11.13 10.37 -8.95
N GLU A 428 11.24 9.21 -9.57
CA GLU A 428 12.15 8.93 -10.68
C GLU A 428 11.46 9.06 -12.04
N ALA A 429 12.20 9.48 -13.06
CA ALA A 429 11.74 9.46 -14.44
C ALA A 429 12.61 8.51 -15.26
N ASN A 430 12.01 7.47 -15.82
CA ASN A 430 12.77 6.49 -16.58
C ASN A 430 12.81 6.77 -18.10
N GLY A 431 12.03 7.74 -18.59
CA GLY A 431 11.91 8.05 -20.00
C GLY A 431 11.27 6.90 -20.80
N GLY A 432 10.24 7.18 -21.55
CA GLY A 432 9.55 6.19 -22.37
C GLY A 432 10.31 5.88 -23.66
N ILE A 433 10.22 4.64 -24.09
CA ILE A 433 10.51 4.27 -25.48
C ILE A 433 9.19 4.32 -26.23
N ILE A 434 9.00 5.28 -27.11
CA ILE A 434 7.87 5.25 -28.04
C ILE A 434 8.27 4.34 -29.20
N VAL A 435 7.50 3.28 -29.36
CA VAL A 435 7.53 2.48 -30.58
C VAL A 435 6.41 2.97 -31.47
N ASP A 436 6.72 3.48 -32.66
CA ASP A 436 5.70 3.83 -33.68
C ASP A 436 5.04 2.52 -34.15
N PRO A 437 3.75 2.26 -33.82
CA PRO A 437 3.10 0.99 -34.14
C PRO A 437 3.00 0.74 -35.65
N ALA A 438 2.79 1.79 -36.47
CA ALA A 438 2.66 1.65 -37.91
C ALA A 438 4.00 1.22 -38.52
N ARG A 439 5.09 1.85 -38.08
CA ARG A 439 6.43 1.50 -38.53
C ARG A 439 6.93 0.16 -37.99
N PHE A 440 6.49 -0.19 -36.77
CA PHE A 440 6.81 -1.50 -36.19
C PHE A 440 6.11 -2.64 -36.95
N THR A 441 4.86 -2.43 -37.35
CA THR A 441 4.12 -3.39 -38.18
C THR A 441 4.76 -3.53 -39.59
N ASP A 442 5.26 -2.43 -40.19
CA ASP A 442 5.97 -2.44 -41.45
C ASP A 442 7.30 -3.19 -41.34
N LEU A 443 8.02 -3.05 -40.21
CA LEU A 443 9.25 -3.77 -39.93
C LEU A 443 9.05 -5.27 -39.83
N ILE A 444 8.04 -5.68 -39.03
CA ILE A 444 7.74 -7.11 -38.82
C ILE A 444 7.11 -7.73 -40.08
N GLY A 445 6.29 -6.95 -40.79
CA GLY A 445 5.64 -7.36 -42.04
C GLY A 445 6.56 -7.45 -43.23
N GLY A 446 7.80 -6.99 -43.09
CA GLY A 446 8.81 -7.04 -44.14
C GLY A 446 8.52 -6.13 -45.36
N SER A 447 7.65 -5.13 -45.18
CA SER A 447 7.22 -4.22 -46.26
C SER A 447 8.24 -3.13 -46.57
N ASP A 448 9.15 -2.82 -45.63
CA ASP A 448 10.25 -1.86 -45.86
C ASP A 448 11.59 -2.45 -45.40
N PRO A 449 12.44 -2.94 -46.36
CA PRO A 449 13.74 -3.49 -46.02
C PRO A 449 14.77 -2.45 -45.55
N THR A 450 14.42 -1.17 -45.56
CA THR A 450 15.28 -0.06 -45.11
C THR A 450 14.86 0.47 -43.72
N ALA A 451 13.81 -0.07 -43.13
CA ALA A 451 13.37 0.32 -41.81
C ALA A 451 14.43 -0.10 -40.76
N ASP A 452 15.05 0.89 -40.14
CA ASP A 452 16.00 0.71 -39.06
C ASP A 452 15.26 0.86 -37.72
N LEU A 453 15.59 0.01 -36.76
CA LEU A 453 15.06 0.08 -35.37
C LEU A 453 15.19 1.50 -34.77
N SER A 454 16.25 2.24 -35.14
CA SER A 454 16.44 3.61 -34.70
C SER A 454 15.41 4.61 -35.24
N SER A 455 14.75 4.29 -36.36
CA SER A 455 13.70 5.13 -36.95
C SER A 455 12.30 4.87 -36.34
N ILE A 456 12.17 3.81 -35.59
CA ILE A 456 10.91 3.34 -34.96
C ILE A 456 10.88 3.70 -33.47
N ILE A 457 12.05 3.88 -32.87
CA ILE A 457 12.23 4.17 -31.46
C ILE A 457 12.47 5.67 -31.29
N GLU A 458 11.47 6.37 -30.75
CA GLU A 458 11.66 7.74 -30.31
C GLU A 458 11.91 7.73 -28.78
N LEU A 459 13.13 8.17 -28.41
CA LEU A 459 13.49 8.36 -27.01
C LEU A 459 12.92 9.69 -26.52
N THR A 460 12.04 9.65 -25.55
CA THR A 460 11.42 10.86 -25.01
C THR A 460 12.10 11.31 -23.73
N ARG A 461 12.21 12.62 -23.57
CA ARG A 461 12.72 13.24 -22.35
C ARG A 461 11.59 13.36 -21.35
N ALA A 462 11.79 12.83 -20.16
CA ALA A 462 10.98 13.07 -19.00
C ALA A 462 11.82 13.81 -17.93
N VAL A 463 11.18 14.40 -16.95
CA VAL A 463 11.87 15.06 -15.83
C VAL A 463 11.49 14.33 -14.56
N GLY A 464 12.48 13.96 -13.76
CA GLY A 464 12.30 13.42 -12.43
C GLY A 464 11.55 14.40 -11.52
N GLY A 465 10.82 13.87 -10.55
CA GLY A 465 10.04 14.68 -9.63
C GLY A 465 10.90 15.35 -8.55
N THR A 466 10.25 15.95 -7.61
CA THR A 466 10.91 16.52 -6.43
C THR A 466 10.54 15.72 -5.20
N ILE A 467 11.55 15.37 -4.40
CA ILE A 467 11.36 14.88 -3.03
C ILE A 467 11.72 16.01 -2.07
N ALA A 468 10.75 16.49 -1.32
CA ALA A 468 10.93 17.47 -0.27
C ALA A 468 10.63 16.85 1.09
N VAL A 469 11.59 16.89 2.00
CA VAL A 469 11.46 16.38 3.37
C VAL A 469 11.71 17.52 4.35
N ASP A 470 10.79 17.70 5.29
CA ASP A 470 10.91 18.59 6.43
C ASP A 470 10.80 17.75 7.71
N ALA A 471 11.91 17.54 8.41
CA ALA A 471 11.95 16.68 9.57
C ALA A 471 12.91 17.20 10.65
N GLU A 472 12.67 16.84 11.91
CA GLU A 472 13.64 17.09 12.97
C GLU A 472 14.81 16.09 12.89
N ARG A 473 14.49 14.81 12.60
CA ARG A 473 15.47 13.74 12.41
C ARG A 473 15.14 12.90 11.20
N LEU A 474 16.17 12.61 10.39
CA LEU A 474 16.07 11.68 9.26
C LEU A 474 17.14 10.59 9.39
N GLU A 475 16.70 9.34 9.39
CA GLU A 475 17.57 8.17 9.34
C GLU A 475 17.29 7.30 8.12
N VAL A 476 18.31 7.09 7.27
CA VAL A 476 18.28 6.20 6.12
C VAL A 476 19.34 5.12 6.33
N ARG A 477 18.94 3.88 6.52
CA ARG A 477 19.89 2.83 6.86
C ARG A 477 19.58 1.45 6.28
N ASP A 478 20.55 0.57 6.40
CA ASP A 478 20.45 -0.83 5.98
C ASP A 478 20.08 -0.98 4.49
N GLY A 479 20.60 -0.06 3.66
CA GLY A 479 20.34 0.00 2.23
C GLY A 479 19.08 0.78 1.83
N GLY A 480 18.40 1.46 2.77
CA GLY A 480 17.29 2.37 2.48
C GLY A 480 17.70 3.47 1.50
N THR A 481 16.76 3.95 0.68
CA THR A 481 17.08 4.83 -0.44
C THR A 481 16.08 5.99 -0.58
N ILE A 482 16.59 7.19 -0.79
CA ILE A 482 15.86 8.37 -1.30
C ILE A 482 16.41 8.65 -2.69
N SER A 483 15.57 8.65 -3.76
CA SER A 483 16.06 8.82 -5.13
C SER A 483 15.09 9.59 -6.01
N VAL A 484 15.67 10.50 -6.78
CA VAL A 484 15.03 11.19 -7.91
C VAL A 484 15.80 10.93 -9.20
N SER A 485 16.56 9.85 -9.24
CA SER A 485 17.40 9.47 -10.36
C SER A 485 16.60 9.23 -11.63
N SER A 486 17.23 9.36 -12.78
CA SER A 486 16.58 9.09 -14.05
C SER A 486 17.29 7.96 -14.82
N GLY A 487 16.49 7.15 -15.51
CA GLY A 487 16.96 6.23 -16.55
C GLY A 487 16.89 6.86 -17.93
N GLY A 488 17.64 6.31 -18.91
CA GLY A 488 17.60 6.80 -20.28
C GLY A 488 18.09 8.25 -20.43
N ILE A 489 17.46 9.01 -21.35
CA ILE A 489 17.81 10.41 -21.67
C ILE A 489 17.05 11.44 -20.80
N SER A 490 16.33 10.99 -19.77
CA SER A 490 15.53 11.83 -18.90
C SER A 490 16.39 12.64 -17.92
N GLU A 491 15.89 13.80 -17.51
CA GLU A 491 16.54 14.63 -16.52
C GLU A 491 16.12 14.17 -15.11
N PRO A 492 17.05 13.99 -14.16
CA PRO A 492 16.70 13.70 -12.78
C PRO A 492 16.00 14.89 -12.11
N GLY A 493 15.26 14.59 -11.05
CA GLY A 493 14.64 15.61 -10.24
C GLY A 493 15.55 16.21 -9.17
N ASN A 494 14.93 16.82 -8.16
CA ASN A 494 15.65 17.45 -7.06
C ASN A 494 15.29 16.80 -5.72
N VAL A 495 16.28 16.66 -4.84
CA VAL A 495 16.11 16.29 -3.43
C VAL A 495 16.32 17.51 -2.58
N GLN A 496 15.35 17.87 -1.75
CA GLN A 496 15.39 19.00 -0.82
C GLN A 496 15.10 18.49 0.61
N LEU A 497 16.09 18.55 1.49
CA LEU A 497 15.97 18.08 2.86
C LEU A 497 16.18 19.25 3.82
N GLN A 498 15.17 19.54 4.64
CA GLN A 498 15.23 20.49 5.76
C GLN A 498 15.17 19.67 7.05
N ILE A 499 16.31 19.51 7.72
CA ILE A 499 16.44 18.64 8.88
C ILE A 499 16.90 19.49 10.08
N GLY A 500 16.06 19.62 11.10
CA GLY A 500 16.32 20.49 12.24
C GLY A 500 17.55 20.06 13.04
N ASP A 501 17.66 18.77 13.38
CA ASP A 501 18.75 18.23 14.21
C ASP A 501 19.73 17.38 13.40
N ARG A 502 19.28 16.22 12.89
CA ARG A 502 20.22 15.22 12.41
C ARG A 502 19.76 14.48 11.17
N LEU A 503 20.64 14.44 10.16
CA LEU A 503 20.61 13.50 9.05
C LEU A 503 21.61 12.37 9.28
N ARG A 504 21.15 11.14 9.29
CA ARG A 504 22.00 9.95 9.40
C ARG A 504 21.80 9.01 8.23
N LEU A 505 22.87 8.76 7.48
CA LEU A 505 22.94 7.65 6.54
C LEU A 505 23.85 6.57 7.14
N ASP A 506 23.35 5.34 7.20
CA ASP A 506 24.10 4.27 7.84
C ASP A 506 23.95 2.95 7.07
N ASN A 507 24.99 2.12 7.10
CA ASN A 507 24.99 0.79 6.50
C ASN A 507 24.37 0.76 5.09
N ARG A 508 25.04 1.42 4.13
CA ARG A 508 24.62 1.55 2.72
C ARG A 508 23.36 2.39 2.50
N GLY A 509 22.98 3.26 3.45
CA GLY A 509 21.91 4.24 3.22
C GLY A 509 22.26 5.17 2.05
N ARG A 510 21.28 5.51 1.20
CA ARG A 510 21.53 6.25 -0.04
C ARG A 510 20.61 7.45 -0.22
N ILE A 511 21.19 8.54 -0.75
CA ILE A 511 20.46 9.67 -1.35
C ILE A 511 21.02 9.86 -2.75
N ALA A 512 20.15 9.82 -3.78
CA ALA A 512 20.58 9.86 -5.17
C ALA A 512 19.74 10.81 -6.03
N ALA A 513 20.43 11.56 -6.90
CA ALA A 513 19.85 12.39 -7.96
C ALA A 513 20.70 12.22 -9.22
N SER A 514 20.89 10.98 -9.65
CA SER A 514 21.84 10.62 -10.72
C SER A 514 21.13 10.29 -12.02
N SER A 515 21.77 10.57 -13.16
CA SER A 515 21.34 10.16 -14.47
C SER A 515 22.34 9.21 -15.12
N VAL A 516 21.84 8.24 -15.88
CA VAL A 516 22.68 7.31 -16.63
C VAL A 516 23.19 7.94 -17.93
N THR A 517 22.37 8.76 -18.60
CA THR A 517 22.68 9.31 -19.94
C THR A 517 22.45 10.81 -20.05
N GLY A 518 21.84 11.45 -19.06
CA GLY A 518 21.49 12.88 -19.04
C GLY A 518 22.21 13.66 -17.95
N ASN A 519 21.70 14.83 -17.65
CA ASN A 519 22.20 15.70 -16.58
C ASN A 519 21.98 15.10 -15.21
N GLY A 520 22.81 15.39 -14.23
CA GLY A 520 22.54 15.09 -12.81
C GLY A 520 21.47 16.02 -12.20
N GLY A 521 20.69 15.53 -11.24
CA GLY A 521 19.78 16.36 -10.45
C GLY A 521 20.48 17.03 -9.26
N ASN A 522 19.77 17.89 -8.53
CA ASN A 522 20.36 18.58 -7.40
C ASN A 522 19.96 17.95 -6.05
N ILE A 523 20.89 17.90 -5.14
CA ILE A 523 20.69 17.50 -3.74
C ILE A 523 20.99 18.73 -2.86
N ASN A 524 19.96 19.27 -2.22
CA ASN A 524 20.08 20.39 -1.31
C ASN A 524 19.69 19.93 0.11
N ILE A 525 20.62 20.01 1.04
CA ILE A 525 20.43 19.53 2.41
C ILE A 525 20.79 20.64 3.38
N ASN A 526 19.83 20.99 4.21
CA ASN A 526 20.05 21.83 5.39
C ASN A 526 19.86 20.93 6.62
N ALA A 527 20.91 20.65 7.37
CA ALA A 527 20.84 19.81 8.55
C ALA A 527 21.95 20.21 9.53
N ARG A 528 21.60 20.39 10.82
CA ARG A 528 22.62 20.76 11.81
C ARG A 528 23.75 19.73 11.86
N ASN A 529 23.42 18.45 11.87
CA ASN A 529 24.40 17.35 11.91
C ASN A 529 24.15 16.39 10.75
N ILE A 530 25.15 16.18 9.90
CA ILE A 530 25.13 15.21 8.81
C ILE A 530 26.15 14.12 9.09
N ARG A 531 25.70 12.86 9.11
CA ARG A 531 26.56 11.71 9.38
C ARG A 531 26.33 10.59 8.38
N LEU A 532 27.39 10.21 7.66
CA LEU A 532 27.44 9.06 6.77
C LEU A 532 28.39 8.01 7.34
N ARG A 533 27.95 6.75 7.43
CA ARG A 533 28.76 5.63 7.93
C ARG A 533 28.53 4.36 7.13
N ARG A 534 29.49 3.43 7.22
CA ARG A 534 29.38 2.07 6.72
C ARG A 534 28.93 2.02 5.26
N ARG A 535 29.75 2.63 4.37
CA ARG A 535 29.54 2.67 2.90
C ARG A 535 28.25 3.31 2.47
N SER A 536 27.76 4.30 3.21
CA SER A 536 26.61 5.11 2.81
C SER A 536 27.00 6.13 1.73
N GLN A 537 26.06 6.55 0.92
CA GLN A 537 26.34 7.37 -0.27
C GLN A 537 25.34 8.49 -0.49
N MET A 538 25.87 9.67 -0.86
CA MET A 538 25.14 10.74 -1.55
C MET A 538 25.70 10.88 -2.97
N SER A 539 24.83 10.90 -4.00
CA SER A 539 25.27 10.94 -5.38
C SER A 539 24.37 11.83 -6.24
N ALA A 540 24.97 12.79 -6.94
CA ALA A 540 24.34 13.64 -7.95
C ALA A 540 25.14 13.56 -9.25
N ALA A 541 25.26 12.36 -9.82
CA ALA A 541 26.09 12.08 -10.97
C ALA A 541 25.33 12.26 -12.27
N GLY A 542 25.87 13.05 -13.20
CA GLY A 542 25.41 13.15 -14.58
C GLY A 542 26.09 12.13 -15.51
N SER A 543 25.61 12.06 -16.76
CA SER A 543 26.16 11.17 -17.79
C SER A 543 27.52 11.66 -18.28
N PRO A 544 28.39 10.74 -18.66
CA PRO A 544 29.63 11.09 -19.33
C PRO A 544 29.47 11.57 -20.79
N VAL A 545 28.29 11.68 -21.36
CA VAL A 545 28.10 11.92 -22.80
C VAL A 545 27.69 13.35 -23.16
N ASP A 546 27.00 14.09 -22.28
CA ASP A 546 26.59 15.48 -22.53
C ASP A 546 26.99 16.41 -21.36
N PRO A 547 27.90 17.38 -21.61
CA PRO A 547 28.55 18.14 -20.56
C PRO A 547 27.77 19.38 -20.06
N THR A 548 26.55 19.63 -20.51
CA THR A 548 25.94 20.98 -20.38
C THR A 548 25.22 21.26 -19.08
N PHE A 549 24.82 20.27 -18.28
CA PHE A 549 24.09 20.47 -17.02
C PHE A 549 24.37 19.34 -16.02
N ASP A 550 25.17 19.62 -15.01
CA ASP A 550 25.59 18.64 -14.02
C ASP A 550 24.91 18.85 -12.68
N GLY A 551 24.56 17.77 -12.02
CA GLY A 551 23.93 17.80 -10.72
C GLY A 551 24.86 18.32 -9.62
N ASN A 552 24.33 19.12 -8.72
CA ASN A 552 25.09 19.70 -7.63
C ASN A 552 24.65 19.11 -6.29
N ILE A 553 25.56 19.07 -5.33
CA ILE A 553 25.27 18.74 -3.93
C ILE A 553 25.61 19.98 -3.09
N THR A 554 24.61 20.55 -2.43
CA THR A 554 24.76 21.64 -1.50
C THR A 554 24.38 21.18 -0.10
N LEU A 555 25.32 21.26 0.84
CA LEU A 555 25.15 20.88 2.23
C LEU A 555 25.34 22.12 3.11
N ASN A 556 24.34 22.50 3.91
CA ASN A 556 24.47 23.49 4.95
C ASN A 556 24.43 22.74 6.29
N THR A 557 25.56 22.73 7.03
CA THR A 557 25.67 21.92 8.24
C THR A 557 26.69 22.48 9.23
N GLU A 558 26.49 22.22 10.52
CA GLU A 558 27.42 22.50 11.59
C GLU A 558 28.49 21.37 11.70
N THR A 559 28.06 20.12 11.50
CA THR A 559 28.95 18.96 11.55
C THR A 559 28.67 18.03 10.38
N LEU A 560 29.72 17.72 9.60
CA LEU A 560 29.73 16.67 8.59
C LEU A 560 30.70 15.56 9.02
N ALA A 561 30.18 14.37 9.33
CA ALA A 561 30.98 13.19 9.59
C ALA A 561 30.85 12.14 8.49
N LEU A 562 31.92 11.88 7.76
CA LEU A 562 31.99 10.92 6.66
C LEU A 562 32.97 9.79 7.02
N LEU A 563 32.44 8.62 7.38
CA LEU A 563 33.19 7.55 8.01
C LEU A 563 32.97 6.20 7.35
N GLU A 564 33.94 5.30 7.52
CA GLU A 564 33.81 3.89 7.20
C GLU A 564 33.46 3.62 5.73
N GLY A 565 34.23 4.19 4.81
CA GLY A 565 34.11 3.99 3.37
C GLY A 565 32.87 4.66 2.74
N SER A 566 32.32 5.67 3.39
CA SER A 566 31.18 6.41 2.88
C SER A 566 31.56 7.45 1.84
N GLN A 567 30.63 7.88 0.99
CA GLN A 567 30.94 8.71 -0.17
C GLN A 567 29.93 9.82 -0.40
N ILE A 568 30.43 11.00 -0.77
CA ILE A 568 29.66 12.11 -1.35
C ILE A 568 30.28 12.38 -2.71
N VAL A 569 29.53 12.12 -3.80
CA VAL A 569 30.09 12.13 -5.13
C VAL A 569 29.19 12.84 -6.13
N THR A 570 29.81 13.65 -6.97
CA THR A 570 29.24 14.13 -8.22
C THR A 570 30.18 13.72 -9.34
N SER A 571 29.65 13.36 -10.51
CA SER A 571 30.48 13.02 -11.66
C SER A 571 29.86 13.58 -12.93
N SER A 572 30.73 14.03 -13.83
CA SER A 572 30.42 14.57 -15.15
C SER A 572 31.49 14.16 -16.14
N ALA A 573 31.15 14.14 -17.43
CA ALA A 573 32.10 13.89 -18.50
C ALA A 573 33.06 15.05 -18.76
N ASP A 574 32.63 16.30 -18.54
CA ASP A 574 33.43 17.49 -18.73
C ASP A 574 33.88 18.08 -17.40
N PRO A 575 35.20 18.04 -17.11
CA PRO A 575 35.73 18.65 -15.90
C PRO A 575 35.57 20.18 -15.84
N GLN A 576 35.15 20.83 -16.96
CA GLN A 576 34.97 22.30 -17.01
C GLN A 576 33.54 22.78 -16.85
N GLY A 577 32.53 21.92 -16.98
CA GLY A 577 31.11 22.27 -16.88
C GLY A 577 30.41 21.79 -15.61
N GLY A 578 31.11 21.17 -14.68
CA GLY A 578 30.67 20.18 -13.84
C GLY A 578 30.05 20.28 -12.51
N SER A 579 29.56 19.20 -12.13
CA SER A 579 28.97 18.75 -10.86
C SER A 579 29.73 19.25 -9.64
N ASN A 580 29.17 20.24 -8.95
CA ASN A 580 29.83 20.88 -7.81
C ASN A 580 29.35 20.26 -6.50
N ILE A 581 30.25 20.22 -5.53
CA ILE A 581 29.93 19.96 -4.14
C ILE A 581 30.24 21.24 -3.35
N GLU A 582 29.22 21.77 -2.69
CA GLU A 582 29.35 22.95 -1.88
C GLU A 582 28.91 22.61 -0.43
N ILE A 583 29.82 22.82 0.53
CA ILE A 583 29.59 22.59 1.94
C ILE A 583 29.72 23.93 2.65
N ARG A 584 28.62 24.39 3.23
CA ARG A 584 28.50 25.69 3.90
C ARG A 584 28.28 25.52 5.41
N PRO A 585 28.79 26.42 6.22
CA PRO A 585 28.52 26.39 7.65
C PRO A 585 27.03 26.65 7.94
N TRP A 586 26.48 25.90 8.86
CA TRP A 586 25.21 26.25 9.53
C TRP A 586 25.51 27.40 10.49
N GLU A 587 24.86 28.54 10.32
CA GLU A 587 25.17 29.78 11.04
C GLU A 587 26.62 30.28 10.82
N ASN A 588 27.62 29.81 11.59
CA ASN A 588 29.02 30.27 11.44
C ASN A 588 30.06 29.18 11.61
N ASP A 589 29.67 27.99 12.06
CA ASP A 589 30.59 26.91 12.39
C ASP A 589 30.44 25.72 11.43
N LEU A 590 31.55 25.13 11.01
CA LEU A 590 31.60 23.92 10.22
C LEU A 590 32.73 23.04 10.69
N VAL A 591 32.40 21.80 11.09
CA VAL A 591 33.38 20.76 11.40
C VAL A 591 33.22 19.61 10.42
N VAL A 592 34.27 19.29 9.68
CA VAL A 592 34.29 18.14 8.76
C VAL A 592 35.20 17.05 9.32
N LEU A 593 34.61 15.88 9.60
CA LEU A 593 35.31 14.68 10.03
C LEU A 593 35.28 13.63 8.92
N GLN A 594 36.42 13.24 8.38
CA GLN A 594 36.52 12.29 7.29
C GLN A 594 37.49 11.16 7.64
N SER A 595 37.07 9.89 7.53
CA SER A 595 37.97 8.76 7.64
C SER A 595 38.80 8.56 6.36
N PRO A 596 39.97 7.97 6.41
CA PRO A 596 40.86 7.83 5.25
C PRO A 596 40.31 6.99 4.12
N ASP A 597 39.36 6.12 4.38
CA ASP A 597 38.67 5.25 3.44
C ASP A 597 37.38 5.87 2.85
N SER A 598 36.99 7.05 3.32
CA SER A 598 35.81 7.78 2.85
C SER A 598 36.18 8.86 1.82
N LEU A 599 35.23 9.23 0.94
CA LEU A 599 35.52 10.06 -0.21
C LEU A 599 34.49 11.19 -0.38
N ILE A 600 34.98 12.43 -0.54
CA ILE A 600 34.25 13.56 -1.10
C ILE A 600 34.90 13.85 -2.46
N ASN A 601 34.17 13.65 -3.56
CA ASN A 601 34.69 13.82 -4.91
C ASN A 601 33.72 14.57 -5.84
N ALA A 602 34.12 15.77 -6.23
CA ALA A 602 33.42 16.55 -7.22
C ALA A 602 34.25 16.54 -8.53
N THR A 603 33.59 16.28 -9.66
CA THR A 603 34.24 16.45 -10.98
C THR A 603 34.42 17.94 -11.29
N GLY A 604 33.49 18.79 -10.84
CA GLY A 604 33.59 20.23 -10.87
C GLY A 604 34.34 20.83 -9.69
N GLN A 605 33.76 21.88 -9.08
CA GLN A 605 34.35 22.55 -7.95
C GLN A 605 33.92 21.87 -6.64
N LEU A 606 34.89 21.64 -5.76
CA LEU A 606 34.65 21.36 -4.36
C LEU A 606 34.91 22.66 -3.57
N ALA A 607 33.83 23.27 -3.06
CA ALA A 607 33.92 24.43 -2.21
C ALA A 607 33.49 24.05 -0.79
N ILE A 608 34.36 24.30 0.18
CA ILE A 608 34.07 24.15 1.61
C ILE A 608 34.32 25.56 2.22
N GLU A 609 33.22 26.18 2.64
CA GLU A 609 33.25 27.56 3.15
C GLU A 609 33.19 27.55 4.68
N GLY A 610 34.13 28.28 5.37
CA GLY A 610 34.17 28.48 6.81
C GLY A 610 35.51 28.13 7.46
N ASP A 611 35.58 28.25 8.77
CA ASP A 611 36.73 27.78 9.54
C ASP A 611 36.67 26.23 9.60
N ILE A 612 37.50 25.59 8.79
CA ILE A 612 37.53 24.14 8.66
C ILE A 612 38.46 23.57 9.72
N ASP A 613 37.95 22.95 10.75
CA ASP A 613 38.70 22.07 11.62
C ASP A 613 38.62 20.62 11.09
N VAL A 614 39.47 20.31 10.10
CA VAL A 614 39.61 18.93 9.61
C VAL A 614 40.42 18.16 10.66
N GLN A 615 39.76 17.70 11.68
CA GLN A 615 40.34 16.77 12.60
C GLN A 615 40.29 15.38 11.96
N GLN A 616 41.41 14.96 11.42
CA GLN A 616 41.66 13.53 11.23
C GLN A 616 41.75 12.96 12.63
N PRO A 617 40.82 12.14 13.12
CA PRO A 617 40.99 11.53 14.42
C PRO A 617 42.29 10.71 14.35
N ASP A 618 43.31 11.14 15.06
CA ASP A 618 44.39 10.27 15.44
C ASP A 618 43.71 9.17 16.27
N LEU A 619 43.32 8.10 15.59
CA LEU A 619 43.01 6.86 16.27
C LEU A 619 44.32 6.55 17.02
N PRO A 620 44.35 6.47 18.36
CA PRO A 620 45.53 6.04 19.06
C PRO A 620 45.98 4.76 18.35
N GLU A 621 47.22 4.74 17.87
CA GLU A 621 47.84 3.48 17.42
C GLU A 621 47.51 2.48 18.51
N VAL A 622 46.57 1.59 18.18
CA VAL A 622 46.36 0.44 19.04
C VAL A 622 47.70 -0.26 18.98
N ASP A 623 48.48 -0.15 20.05
CA ASP A 623 49.65 -1.02 20.25
C ASP A 623 49.12 -2.42 19.97
N VAL A 624 49.40 -2.93 18.77
CA VAL A 624 49.11 -4.31 18.43
C VAL A 624 50.03 -5.12 19.33
N VAL A 625 49.48 -5.47 20.46
CA VAL A 625 50.21 -6.34 21.40
C VAL A 625 50.43 -7.62 20.62
N ASP A 626 51.66 -7.85 20.20
CA ASP A 626 52.06 -9.06 19.50
C ASP A 626 51.74 -10.23 20.39
N ALA A 627 50.71 -10.98 20.07
CA ALA A 627 50.31 -12.17 20.82
C ALA A 627 51.44 -13.19 20.90
N ALA A 628 52.39 -13.20 19.93
CA ALA A 628 53.57 -14.01 19.95
C ALA A 628 54.61 -13.50 20.97
N ALA A 629 54.67 -12.18 21.21
CA ALA A 629 55.54 -11.60 22.24
C ALA A 629 55.02 -11.86 23.67
N ILE A 630 53.70 -11.95 23.87
CA ILE A 630 53.13 -12.36 25.16
C ILE A 630 53.34 -13.84 25.41
N LEU A 631 53.29 -14.69 24.40
CA LEU A 631 53.57 -16.14 24.51
C LEU A 631 55.05 -16.48 24.59
N ALA A 632 55.93 -15.55 24.21
CA ALA A 632 57.39 -15.74 24.31
C ALA A 632 57.96 -15.41 25.70
N THR A 633 57.22 -14.76 26.57
CA THR A 633 57.57 -14.57 27.98
C THR A 633 57.24 -15.86 28.74
N ASP A 634 58.19 -16.42 29.36
CA ASP A 634 58.22 -17.70 30.15
C ASP A 634 56.84 -17.87 30.89
N PRO A 635 55.99 -18.85 30.49
CA PRO A 635 54.71 -19.07 31.14
C PRO A 635 54.81 -19.45 32.61
N CYS A 636 56.05 -19.80 33.10
CA CYS A 636 56.30 -20.11 34.50
C CYS A 636 56.62 -18.88 35.36
N ALA A 637 56.95 -17.73 34.79
CA ALA A 637 57.32 -16.51 35.52
C ALA A 637 56.13 -15.63 35.99
N THR A 638 54.99 -15.79 35.50
CA THR A 638 53.82 -14.91 35.77
C THR A 638 52.71 -15.52 36.66
N GLY A 639 53.03 -16.62 37.35
CA GLY A 639 52.04 -17.50 37.94
C GLY A 639 51.63 -17.31 39.37
N ARG A 640 51.84 -16.19 40.07
CA ARG A 640 51.40 -16.12 41.47
C ARG A 640 50.39 -15.05 41.89
N ASP A 641 50.05 -14.10 41.00
CA ASP A 641 49.15 -13.02 41.37
C ASP A 641 48.12 -12.70 40.25
N SER A 642 47.80 -13.65 39.38
CA SER A 642 46.74 -13.47 38.35
C SER A 642 45.45 -14.16 38.80
N GLU A 643 44.50 -13.43 39.34
CA GLU A 643 43.12 -13.88 39.52
C GLU A 643 42.35 -13.74 38.22
N PHE A 644 41.81 -14.85 37.71
CA PHE A 644 40.94 -14.85 36.54
C PHE A 644 39.51 -14.59 37.00
N TYR A 645 39.00 -13.39 36.73
CA TYR A 645 37.59 -13.08 36.96
C TYR A 645 36.78 -13.36 35.70
N ILE A 646 35.92 -14.35 35.72
CA ILE A 646 34.92 -14.57 34.69
C ILE A 646 33.76 -13.61 34.96
N THR A 647 33.75 -12.46 34.31
CA THR A 647 32.67 -11.48 34.37
C THR A 647 31.77 -11.63 33.15
N GLY A 648 31.02 -12.71 33.04
CA GLY A 648 30.02 -12.88 31.99
C GLY A 648 29.51 -14.32 31.93
N ARG A 649 28.25 -14.47 31.56
CA ARG A 649 27.69 -15.78 31.23
C ARG A 649 28.35 -16.26 29.95
N GLY A 650 29.14 -17.33 30.07
CA GLY A 650 29.89 -17.92 28.97
C GLY A 650 28.98 -18.31 27.81
N GLY A 651 29.23 -17.70 26.70
CA GLY A 651 28.77 -18.11 25.38
C GLY A 651 29.89 -17.78 24.40
N LEU A 652 30.15 -18.66 23.45
CA LEU A 652 31.04 -18.34 22.33
C LEU A 652 30.46 -17.13 21.57
N PRO A 653 31.29 -16.13 21.22
CA PRO A 653 30.83 -15.05 20.36
C PRO A 653 30.34 -15.65 19.04
N PRO A 654 29.28 -15.12 18.47
CA PRO A 654 28.77 -15.61 17.20
C PRO A 654 29.85 -15.50 16.13
N ASN A 655 29.94 -16.52 15.29
CA ASN A 655 30.86 -16.54 14.16
C ASN A 655 30.53 -15.31 13.26
N PRO A 656 31.51 -14.46 12.91
CA PRO A 656 31.31 -13.30 12.07
C PRO A 656 30.70 -13.60 10.68
N GLU A 657 30.75 -14.85 10.23
CA GLU A 657 30.21 -15.31 8.96
C GLU A 657 28.80 -15.89 9.04
N SER A 658 28.20 -16.04 10.23
CA SER A 658 26.84 -16.52 10.35
C SER A 658 25.84 -15.37 10.32
N ILE A 659 24.88 -15.45 9.39
CA ILE A 659 23.71 -14.58 9.34
C ILE A 659 22.93 -14.80 10.63
N LEU A 660 22.84 -13.77 11.48
CA LEU A 660 21.98 -13.80 12.66
C LEU A 660 20.52 -13.85 12.19
N PRO A 661 19.72 -14.86 12.59
CA PRO A 661 18.29 -14.82 12.35
C PRO A 661 17.67 -13.64 13.11
N GLY A 662 16.75 -12.91 12.45
CA GLY A 662 16.20 -11.65 12.89
C GLY A 662 15.28 -11.65 14.12
N ASP A 663 15.24 -12.70 14.92
CA ASP A 663 14.33 -12.86 16.06
C ASP A 663 15.04 -13.03 17.41
N ALA A 664 16.07 -12.25 17.69
CA ALA A 664 16.60 -12.16 19.05
C ALA A 664 15.87 -11.07 19.84
N THR A 665 14.69 -11.36 20.33
CA THR A 665 14.04 -10.56 21.37
C THR A 665 14.86 -10.62 22.65
N TRP A 666 15.40 -9.48 23.06
CA TRP A 666 16.00 -9.31 24.38
C TRP A 666 14.89 -9.31 25.43
N VAL A 667 14.71 -10.41 26.14
CA VAL A 667 13.86 -10.45 27.34
C VAL A 667 14.70 -10.02 28.55
N ASP A 668 14.37 -8.87 29.12
CA ASP A 668 14.95 -8.44 30.40
C ASP A 668 14.36 -9.31 31.52
N LEU A 669 15.16 -10.21 32.06
CA LEU A 669 14.77 -11.14 33.12
C LEU A 669 14.88 -10.52 34.54
N ARG A 670 14.82 -9.21 34.67
CA ARG A 670 14.69 -8.57 35.98
C ARG A 670 13.23 -8.46 36.38
N SER A 671 12.74 -9.46 37.14
CA SER A 671 11.44 -9.38 37.78
C SER A 671 11.50 -8.45 38.99
N PRO A 672 10.61 -7.44 39.11
CA PRO A 672 10.37 -6.80 40.40
C PRO A 672 9.49 -7.70 41.25
N HIS A 673 9.97 -8.00 42.46
CA HIS A 673 9.19 -8.68 43.48
C HIS A 673 8.00 -7.85 43.87
N THR A 674 6.79 -8.43 43.82
CA THR A 674 5.75 -8.24 44.84
C THR A 674 4.86 -9.47 44.87
N ALA A 675 4.76 -9.99 46.06
CA ALA A 675 3.98 -11.16 46.46
C ALA A 675 2.47 -10.85 46.59
N THR A 676 1.64 -11.79 46.26
CA THR A 676 0.72 -12.48 47.17
C THR A 676 -0.19 -13.48 46.45
N PRO A 677 -0.75 -14.50 47.13
CA PRO A 677 -1.02 -15.82 46.57
C PRO A 677 -2.49 -16.15 46.35
N GLU A 678 -2.74 -17.17 45.58
CA GLU A 678 -3.79 -18.21 45.62
C GLU A 678 -4.18 -18.63 44.21
N SER A 679 -4.14 -19.84 43.81
CA SER A 679 -4.74 -21.06 44.24
C SER A 679 -4.37 -22.22 43.29
N THR A 680 -4.10 -23.33 43.87
CA THR A 680 -4.00 -24.72 43.41
C THR A 680 -4.67 -25.08 42.08
N ARG A 681 -3.86 -25.64 41.15
CA ARG A 681 -4.20 -26.86 40.42
C ARG A 681 -2.94 -27.62 40.04
N THR A 682 -2.83 -28.81 40.58
CA THR A 682 -1.85 -29.87 40.35
C THR A 682 -1.75 -30.25 38.87
N ARG A 683 -0.55 -30.23 38.35
CA ARG A 683 -0.15 -31.08 37.23
C ARG A 683 1.34 -31.40 37.40
N ASP A 684 1.66 -32.66 37.25
CA ASP A 684 2.91 -33.34 37.53
C ASP A 684 4.12 -32.63 36.96
N ASP A 685 5.04 -32.29 37.86
CA ASP A 685 6.34 -31.75 37.61
C ASP A 685 7.32 -32.90 37.32
N GLU A 686 7.71 -33.10 36.08
CA GLU A 686 9.01 -33.65 35.77
C GLU A 686 10.01 -32.48 35.71
N THR A 687 10.68 -32.23 36.82
CA THR A 687 11.84 -31.36 36.89
C THR A 687 12.95 -31.99 36.07
N SER A 688 13.12 -31.59 34.83
CA SER A 688 14.35 -31.81 34.08
C SER A 688 15.46 -30.98 34.73
N GLN A 689 16.32 -31.61 35.53
CA GLN A 689 17.58 -31.02 35.94
C GLN A 689 18.37 -30.65 34.70
N LEU A 690 18.73 -29.39 34.55
CA LEU A 690 19.74 -28.94 33.59
C LEU A 690 21.06 -29.62 33.93
N VAL A 691 21.49 -30.55 33.09
CA VAL A 691 22.76 -31.26 33.23
C VAL A 691 23.74 -30.59 32.27
N GLU A 692 24.91 -30.21 32.84
CA GLU A 692 25.99 -29.60 32.07
C GLU A 692 26.57 -30.59 31.06
N ALA A 693 26.81 -30.16 29.82
CA ALA A 693 27.39 -31.02 28.78
C ALA A 693 28.82 -31.39 29.13
N GLN A 694 29.14 -32.68 29.13
CA GLN A 694 30.47 -33.23 29.47
C GLN A 694 31.31 -33.53 28.21
N GLY A 695 30.78 -33.40 27.02
CA GLY A 695 31.47 -33.59 25.75
C GLY A 695 30.58 -33.31 24.54
N TRP A 696 31.15 -33.51 23.36
CA TRP A 696 30.45 -33.34 22.10
C TRP A 696 30.77 -34.45 21.10
N TYR A 697 29.91 -34.72 20.16
CA TYR A 697 30.12 -35.59 19.00
C TYR A 697 29.48 -35.04 17.76
N VAL A 698 29.90 -35.49 16.59
CA VAL A 698 29.28 -35.14 15.31
C VAL A 698 28.31 -36.25 14.93
N ASN A 699 27.05 -35.92 14.72
CA ASN A 699 26.02 -36.89 14.30
C ASN A 699 26.23 -37.30 12.82
N PRO A 700 25.54 -38.35 12.33
CA PRO A 700 25.68 -38.80 10.95
C PRO A 700 25.31 -37.76 9.89
N GLU A 701 24.54 -36.72 10.26
CA GLU A 701 24.14 -35.58 9.40
C GLU A 701 25.20 -34.44 9.40
N GLY A 702 26.33 -34.59 10.15
CA GLY A 702 27.44 -33.63 10.20
C GLY A 702 27.25 -32.50 11.23
N ASN A 703 26.25 -32.56 12.10
CA ASN A 703 26.01 -31.56 13.12
C ASN A 703 26.71 -31.89 14.43
N VAL A 704 27.27 -30.88 15.11
CA VAL A 704 27.88 -31.02 16.44
C VAL A 704 26.78 -31.09 17.50
N VAL A 705 26.77 -32.18 18.29
CA VAL A 705 25.79 -32.40 19.36
C VAL A 705 26.53 -32.42 20.70
N LEU A 706 26.11 -31.59 21.64
CA LEU A 706 26.59 -31.59 23.02
C LEU A 706 25.93 -32.72 23.82
N SER A 707 26.72 -33.49 24.57
CA SER A 707 26.21 -34.64 25.34
C SER A 707 26.58 -34.50 26.82
N ALA A 708 25.62 -34.77 27.68
CA ALA A 708 25.83 -34.90 29.13
C ALA A 708 26.32 -36.28 29.56
N GLN A 709 26.45 -37.25 28.63
CA GLN A 709 26.95 -38.61 28.92
C GLN A 709 28.27 -38.85 28.22
N THR A 710 29.31 -39.22 28.99
CA THR A 710 30.67 -39.42 28.52
C THR A 710 30.93 -40.70 27.72
N ALA A 711 29.94 -41.61 27.58
CA ALA A 711 30.12 -42.92 26.97
C ALA A 711 30.28 -42.92 25.45
N ASN A 712 29.94 -41.82 24.74
CA ASN A 712 30.01 -41.71 23.26
C ASN A 712 30.71 -40.45 22.76
N ALA A 713 31.39 -39.68 23.62
CA ALA A 713 32.15 -38.50 23.22
C ALA A 713 33.64 -38.88 23.11
N GLU A 714 34.20 -38.86 21.91
CA GLU A 714 35.63 -38.91 21.75
C GLU A 714 36.25 -37.57 22.15
N PRO A 715 37.23 -37.54 23.07
CA PRO A 715 37.95 -36.34 23.40
C PRO A 715 38.99 -36.10 22.30
N ASN A 716 38.65 -35.41 21.23
CA ASN A 716 39.60 -34.99 20.22
C ASN A 716 39.93 -33.50 20.35
N LEU A 717 40.56 -33.16 21.46
CA LEU A 717 41.45 -32.01 21.56
C LEU A 717 42.78 -32.50 22.15
N PRO A 718 43.94 -32.16 21.56
CA PRO A 718 45.19 -32.31 22.24
C PRO A 718 45.13 -31.37 23.45
N GLN A 719 44.96 -31.95 24.63
CA GLN A 719 45.26 -31.22 25.84
C GLN A 719 46.78 -30.93 25.79
N PRO A 720 47.20 -29.65 25.96
CA PRO A 720 48.59 -29.41 26.29
C PRO A 720 48.82 -30.12 27.62
N GLN A 721 49.62 -31.17 27.60
CA GLN A 721 50.08 -31.73 28.81
C GLN A 721 50.86 -30.63 29.58
N PRO A 722 50.56 -30.39 30.84
CA PRO A 722 51.39 -29.51 31.62
C PRO A 722 52.78 -30.22 31.76
N ASP A 723 53.72 -29.75 30.94
CA ASP A 723 55.10 -30.08 31.20
C ASP A 723 55.42 -29.60 32.62
N SER A 724 55.71 -30.56 33.46
CA SER A 724 56.10 -30.35 34.83
C SER A 724 57.22 -29.36 34.87
N CYS A 725 57.00 -28.19 35.45
CA CYS A 725 58.09 -27.31 35.90
C CYS A 725 58.78 -27.97 37.03
N SER A 726 59.75 -28.83 36.71
CA SER A 726 60.75 -29.34 37.69
C SER A 726 61.92 -28.37 37.78
N PRO A 727 62.29 -27.89 38.95
CA PRO A 727 63.41 -27.01 39.08
C PRO A 727 64.68 -27.83 38.79
N ASN A 728 65.34 -27.54 37.68
CA ASN A 728 66.64 -28.09 37.38
C ASN A 728 67.69 -27.43 38.28
N ASN A 729 68.04 -28.14 39.32
CA ASN A 729 69.22 -27.90 40.10
C ASN A 729 70.45 -28.40 39.30
N SER A 730 71.11 -27.49 38.62
CA SER A 730 72.47 -27.81 38.12
C SER A 730 73.46 -26.72 38.49
N THR A 731 74.20 -27.02 39.55
CA THR A 731 75.55 -26.55 39.76
C THR A 731 76.44 -26.90 38.57
N ARG A 732 76.88 -25.91 37.83
CA ARG A 732 78.26 -25.58 37.46
C ARG A 732 78.35 -24.44 36.49
#